data_9647da96b652ab0bc0b2cd766c61a47e
#
_entry.id   9647da96b652ab0bc0b2cd766c61a47e
#
_cell.length_a   1.000
_cell.length_b   1.000
_cell.length_c   1.000
_cell.angle_alpha   90.00
_cell.angle_beta   90.00
_cell.angle_gamma   90.00
#
_symmetry.space_group_name_H-M   'P 1'
#
loop_
_entity.id
_entity.type
_entity.pdbx_description
1 polymer ?
#
loop_
_entity_poly.entity_id
_entity_poly.type
_entity_poly.pdbx_seq_one_letter_code
_entity_poly.pdbx_strand_id
1 'polypeptide(L)'
;MITGMRLFRGLLFLLVLLPGYARAQSPDDCFTCHEDRSLKGKRLGKTIPVFVDRRAFAASVHGALSCTDCHTDLEKKELPHDEDLAPVACGACHSEEEKKHAASLHGRAVARKDPLAPRCASCHGYHDILPVKDPRSAVSPQRVPFVCGSCHREGAPVQIQRNIHQSNILENYSESIHGEGLLKKGLVVTATCASCHTAHDILPHTDPRSSIARRNIAATCARCHVLIEEVHQKVIKGALWEKEQHVLPACVDCHQPHKARRVFYDQGMASKDCLRCHEKPDIRAKDGRSLYINQDVLSNSIHFKQACSQCHSGVTPSRVRACETLTQKVDCGSCHAETVQLYQQSTHGQLAAKNDTNGPTCRDCHGTHGVLGKRNPQSATFPTRVPDLCARCHRQGQKAAVRYQGTEREIVERYTESTHGKGLLKSGLVVTATCTNCHTAHRVLPRIDPRSSVNPWNLPGTCGTCHSGIQERFAQSVHSPRVSKTEKPLPVCEDCHSAHRIRRADEDGFKLTIMDQCGKCHEEIARTYFDTYHGKVSQLGYTKTAKCYDCHGAHDILPMSNPKSHLSRTNVVETCRKCHSGATRRFAGYLTHATHHDPAKYPWLFWTFWGMTALLIGTFTVSGAHTLMWLPRALQMRKQHASEQAETHAMEYERFSRLNRILHVLMIVSFISLALTGMTLKFSYTRWASALSRLLGGYETAGYIHRFAAAIMIGIFGAHIYDVVHRKRAARATWKETLLGPNTMLPTRKDLSDFIGSIKWFLGFGPRPQYGRWTYWEKFDYFAVFWGIFVIGSTGLALWFSEFFTRFLPGSLLNVATIIHSDEALLATGFIFTVHFFNTHLRPEKFPMDIVVFTGRMPIEELKRDKPEEYESLVASGELEKHLVEPYPPIVVRTIRFFAWTALTIGLLMVVAILYAMLFAYR
;
A
#
# COMPACT_ATOMS: atom_id res chain seq x y z
N MET A 1 -69.54 -11.90 22.90
CA MET A 1 -70.49 -12.99 23.14
C MET A 1 -69.66 -14.25 23.29
N ILE A 2 -69.32 -14.54 24.53
CA ILE A 2 -69.99 -15.46 25.40
C ILE A 2 -69.84 -16.86 24.95
N THR A 3 -69.00 -17.54 25.60
CA THR A 3 -69.05 -18.62 26.63
C THR A 3 -68.80 -19.97 26.00
N GLY A 4 -68.14 -20.92 26.58
CA GLY A 4 -67.74 -21.34 27.90
C GLY A 4 -66.88 -22.60 27.76
N MET A 5 -65.90 -22.74 28.50
CA MET A 5 -65.78 -23.21 29.88
C MET A 5 -66.17 -24.67 30.18
N ARG A 6 -65.12 -25.40 30.50
CA ARG A 6 -65.01 -26.44 31.56
C ARG A 6 -65.35 -27.90 31.31
N LEU A 7 -64.42 -28.67 31.79
CA LEU A 7 -64.42 -29.94 32.57
C LEU A 7 -64.22 -31.20 31.72
N PHE A 8 -63.20 -32.05 32.02
CA PHE A 8 -63.15 -32.86 33.22
C PHE A 8 -61.72 -33.48 33.41
N ARG A 9 -61.34 -33.55 34.66
CA ARG A 9 -60.24 -34.28 35.23
C ARG A 9 -60.53 -35.78 35.23
N GLY A 10 -59.46 -36.57 35.06
CA GLY A 10 -59.38 -37.79 35.83
C GLY A 10 -58.97 -39.05 35.08
N LEU A 11 -58.03 -39.73 35.69
CA LEU A 11 -57.61 -41.12 35.69
C LEU A 11 -56.45 -41.44 34.76
N LEU A 12 -55.33 -41.62 35.36
CA LEU A 12 -54.72 -42.77 36.06
C LEU A 12 -53.91 -43.69 35.16
N PHE A 13 -52.60 -43.64 35.43
CA PHE A 13 -51.67 -44.75 35.32
C PHE A 13 -52.08 -45.97 34.48
N LEU A 14 -51.42 -46.15 33.36
CA LEU A 14 -51.02 -47.42 32.88
C LEU A 14 -49.59 -47.33 32.33
N LEU A 15 -48.63 -47.85 33.10
CA LEU A 15 -47.30 -48.20 32.65
C LEU A 15 -47.44 -49.25 31.54
N VAL A 16 -47.17 -48.87 30.28
CA VAL A 16 -46.85 -49.81 29.26
C VAL A 16 -45.39 -49.62 28.92
N LEU A 17 -44.59 -50.58 29.30
CA LEU A 17 -43.25 -50.80 28.83
C LEU A 17 -43.31 -50.97 27.31
N LEU A 18 -43.01 -49.90 26.59
CA LEU A 18 -42.62 -49.95 25.20
C LEU A 18 -41.11 -50.15 25.14
N PRO A 19 -40.61 -51.13 24.38
CA PRO A 19 -39.16 -51.25 24.16
C PRO A 19 -38.68 -49.98 23.52
N GLY A 20 -37.61 -49.39 24.08
CA GLY A 20 -36.94 -48.26 23.52
C GLY A 20 -36.58 -48.48 22.06
N TYR A 21 -37.29 -47.85 21.15
CA TYR A 21 -36.79 -47.72 19.81
C TYR A 21 -35.51 -46.92 19.93
N ALA A 22 -34.36 -47.57 19.72
CA ALA A 22 -33.13 -46.91 19.48
C ALA A 22 -33.37 -45.92 18.32
N ARG A 23 -33.35 -44.62 18.63
CA ARG A 23 -33.42 -43.57 17.62
C ARG A 23 -32.25 -43.78 16.66
N ALA A 24 -32.54 -44.10 15.42
CA ALA A 24 -31.53 -44.05 14.39
C ALA A 24 -30.87 -42.64 14.42
N GLN A 25 -29.55 -42.60 14.52
CA GLN A 25 -28.80 -41.35 14.49
C GLN A 25 -29.12 -40.62 13.18
N SER A 26 -29.70 -39.44 13.27
CA SER A 26 -30.00 -38.63 12.10
C SER A 26 -28.72 -37.94 11.57
N PRO A 27 -28.64 -37.64 10.29
CA PRO A 27 -27.53 -36.80 9.77
C PRO A 27 -27.35 -35.50 10.52
N ASP A 28 -28.43 -34.90 11.04
CA ASP A 28 -28.39 -33.66 11.80
C ASP A 28 -27.62 -33.78 13.12
N ASP A 29 -27.67 -34.96 13.77
CA ASP A 29 -26.90 -35.19 14.98
C ASP A 29 -25.38 -35.14 14.70
N CYS A 30 -24.94 -35.65 13.55
CA CYS A 30 -23.55 -35.63 13.11
C CYS A 30 -23.11 -34.21 12.70
N PHE A 31 -23.97 -33.47 11.99
CA PHE A 31 -23.67 -32.12 11.55
C PHE A 31 -23.52 -31.13 12.70
N THR A 32 -24.11 -31.39 13.87
CA THR A 32 -23.91 -30.57 15.06
C THR A 32 -22.45 -30.33 15.39
N CYS A 33 -21.56 -31.31 15.14
CA CYS A 33 -20.12 -31.19 15.33
C CYS A 33 -19.37 -31.03 14.00
N HIS A 34 -19.74 -31.81 12.96
CA HIS A 34 -18.98 -31.87 11.72
C HIS A 34 -19.19 -30.68 10.77
N GLU A 35 -20.07 -29.71 11.06
CA GLU A 35 -20.15 -28.41 10.39
C GLU A 35 -19.11 -27.39 10.93
N ASP A 36 -18.42 -27.70 12.03
CA ASP A 36 -17.35 -26.86 12.53
C ASP A 36 -16.05 -27.09 11.72
N ARG A 37 -15.62 -26.08 11.01
CA ARG A 37 -14.37 -26.09 10.21
C ARG A 37 -13.10 -26.25 11.03
N SER A 38 -13.16 -26.00 12.32
CA SER A 38 -12.02 -26.12 13.22
C SER A 38 -11.87 -27.53 13.81
N LEU A 39 -12.91 -28.37 13.67
CA LEU A 39 -12.93 -29.70 14.23
C LEU A 39 -11.89 -30.61 13.58
N LYS A 40 -11.12 -31.28 14.41
CA LYS A 40 -10.09 -32.23 14.01
C LYS A 40 -10.35 -33.59 14.65
N GLY A 41 -10.15 -34.62 13.90
CA GLY A 41 -10.17 -36.01 14.34
C GLY A 41 -8.86 -36.70 14.00
N LYS A 42 -8.77 -38.01 14.30
CA LYS A 42 -7.64 -38.85 13.95
C LYS A 42 -8.02 -39.83 12.87
N ARG A 43 -7.08 -40.19 12.02
CA ARG A 43 -7.22 -41.31 11.10
C ARG A 43 -5.89 -42.05 10.98
N LEU A 44 -5.87 -43.29 11.41
CA LEU A 44 -4.64 -44.08 11.47
C LEU A 44 -3.51 -43.35 12.21
N GLY A 45 -3.84 -42.70 13.34
CA GLY A 45 -2.92 -41.93 14.17
C GLY A 45 -2.54 -40.52 13.64
N LYS A 46 -3.03 -40.12 12.46
CA LYS A 46 -2.78 -38.79 11.89
C LYS A 46 -3.96 -37.85 12.13
N THR A 47 -3.68 -36.66 12.62
CA THR A 47 -4.69 -35.59 12.79
C THR A 47 -5.15 -35.06 11.42
N ILE A 48 -6.44 -35.15 11.16
CA ILE A 48 -7.10 -34.68 9.93
C ILE A 48 -8.25 -33.73 10.26
N PRO A 49 -8.59 -32.79 9.38
CA PRO A 49 -9.85 -32.06 9.49
C PRO A 49 -11.01 -33.01 9.19
N VAL A 50 -12.03 -32.95 10.02
CA VAL A 50 -13.23 -33.79 9.88
C VAL A 50 -14.49 -32.97 9.57
N PHE A 51 -14.31 -31.76 9.09
CA PHE A 51 -15.39 -30.88 8.60
C PHE A 51 -16.11 -31.52 7.40
N VAL A 52 -17.43 -31.50 7.42
CA VAL A 52 -18.29 -31.91 6.30
C VAL A 52 -19.18 -30.74 5.90
N ASP A 53 -19.08 -30.31 4.65
CA ASP A 53 -19.99 -29.29 4.09
C ASP A 53 -21.37 -29.91 3.84
N ARG A 54 -22.34 -29.55 4.66
CA ARG A 54 -23.71 -30.06 4.59
C ARG A 54 -24.37 -29.88 3.23
N ARG A 55 -24.11 -28.72 2.58
CA ARG A 55 -24.70 -28.42 1.26
C ARG A 55 -24.07 -29.27 0.17
N ALA A 56 -22.76 -29.48 0.24
CA ALA A 56 -22.04 -30.33 -0.69
C ALA A 56 -22.46 -31.80 -0.54
N PHE A 57 -22.60 -32.29 0.70
CA PHE A 57 -23.11 -33.62 0.97
C PHE A 57 -24.53 -33.82 0.45
N ALA A 58 -25.45 -32.90 0.75
CA ALA A 58 -26.86 -32.99 0.29
C ALA A 58 -26.98 -32.95 -1.26
N ALA A 59 -26.01 -32.30 -1.94
CA ALA A 59 -25.96 -32.25 -3.40
C ALA A 59 -25.25 -33.49 -4.01
N SER A 60 -24.63 -34.35 -3.20
CA SER A 60 -23.92 -35.53 -3.66
C SER A 60 -24.88 -36.64 -4.08
N VAL A 61 -24.38 -37.62 -4.82
CA VAL A 61 -25.19 -38.83 -5.19
C VAL A 61 -25.59 -39.65 -3.96
N HIS A 62 -24.94 -39.44 -2.85
CA HIS A 62 -25.19 -40.13 -1.56
C HIS A 62 -25.93 -39.24 -0.55
N GLY A 63 -26.36 -38.02 -0.95
CA GLY A 63 -27.00 -37.04 -0.06
C GLY A 63 -28.30 -37.48 0.59
N ALA A 64 -28.93 -38.56 0.10
CA ALA A 64 -30.13 -39.19 0.71
C ALA A 64 -29.80 -40.29 1.74
N LEU A 65 -28.54 -40.69 1.87
CA LEU A 65 -28.08 -41.72 2.81
C LEU A 65 -27.80 -41.11 4.19
N SER A 66 -27.88 -41.95 5.24
CA SER A 66 -27.42 -41.53 6.56
C SER A 66 -25.90 -41.66 6.68
N CYS A 67 -25.31 -40.96 7.63
CA CYS A 67 -23.87 -41.02 7.85
C CYS A 67 -23.42 -42.44 8.23
N THR A 68 -24.24 -43.14 8.97
CA THR A 68 -24.00 -44.52 9.44
C THR A 68 -24.10 -45.59 8.34
N ASP A 69 -24.75 -45.27 7.19
CA ASP A 69 -24.73 -46.17 6.03
C ASP A 69 -23.34 -46.37 5.44
N CYS A 70 -22.47 -45.34 5.63
CA CYS A 70 -21.07 -45.38 5.21
C CYS A 70 -20.12 -45.64 6.39
N HIS A 71 -20.35 -44.98 7.51
CA HIS A 71 -19.58 -45.12 8.77
C HIS A 71 -20.26 -46.19 9.65
N THR A 72 -20.26 -47.42 9.20
CA THR A 72 -20.94 -48.53 9.86
C THR A 72 -20.39 -48.88 11.24
N ASP A 73 -19.18 -48.48 11.54
CA ASP A 73 -18.56 -48.59 12.86
C ASP A 73 -19.16 -47.62 13.90
N LEU A 74 -19.97 -46.68 13.47
CA LEU A 74 -20.72 -45.74 14.34
C LEU A 74 -22.16 -46.25 14.60
N GLU A 75 -22.61 -47.31 13.96
CA GLU A 75 -23.94 -47.81 14.17
C GLU A 75 -24.14 -48.21 15.64
N LYS A 76 -25.13 -47.62 16.29
CA LYS A 76 -25.46 -47.83 17.72
C LYS A 76 -24.43 -47.35 18.74
N LYS A 77 -23.45 -46.49 18.34
CA LYS A 77 -22.56 -45.83 19.30
C LYS A 77 -23.16 -44.53 19.81
N GLU A 78 -22.84 -44.19 21.06
CA GLU A 78 -23.22 -42.91 21.67
C GLU A 78 -22.32 -41.78 21.13
N LEU A 79 -22.88 -40.58 21.05
CA LEU A 79 -22.12 -39.36 20.69
C LEU A 79 -21.64 -38.63 21.96
N PRO A 80 -20.42 -38.12 21.99
CA PRO A 80 -19.38 -38.11 20.95
C PRO A 80 -18.69 -39.49 20.81
N HIS A 81 -18.33 -39.84 19.56
CA HIS A 81 -17.67 -41.09 19.21
C HIS A 81 -16.14 -41.01 19.23
N ASP A 82 -15.47 -42.19 19.10
CA ASP A 82 -14.01 -42.25 18.99
C ASP A 82 -13.47 -41.49 17.79
N GLU A 83 -12.32 -40.87 17.93
CA GLU A 83 -11.70 -40.03 16.90
C GLU A 83 -11.17 -40.79 15.68
N ASP A 84 -10.77 -42.07 15.83
CA ASP A 84 -10.11 -42.88 14.79
C ASP A 84 -11.08 -43.95 14.25
N LEU A 85 -11.78 -43.61 13.18
CA LEU A 85 -12.74 -44.46 12.53
C LEU A 85 -12.14 -45.34 11.43
N ALA A 86 -12.71 -46.48 11.19
CA ALA A 86 -12.34 -47.36 10.09
C ALA A 86 -12.59 -46.69 8.72
N PRO A 87 -11.77 -46.99 7.70
CA PRO A 87 -12.03 -46.54 6.36
C PRO A 87 -13.36 -47.06 5.83
N VAL A 88 -14.17 -46.17 5.22
CA VAL A 88 -15.46 -46.54 4.62
C VAL A 88 -15.27 -47.64 3.57
N ALA A 89 -16.10 -48.68 3.67
CA ALA A 89 -16.13 -49.82 2.77
C ALA A 89 -17.11 -49.59 1.60
N CYS A 90 -16.70 -48.86 0.59
CA CYS A 90 -17.53 -48.53 -0.58
C CYS A 90 -18.06 -49.78 -1.31
N GLY A 91 -17.30 -50.88 -1.26
CA GLY A 91 -17.66 -52.18 -1.86
C GLY A 91 -18.91 -52.83 -1.28
N ALA A 92 -19.37 -52.40 -0.10
CA ALA A 92 -20.64 -52.90 0.45
C ALA A 92 -21.83 -52.63 -0.50
N CYS A 93 -21.80 -51.54 -1.23
CA CYS A 93 -22.81 -51.19 -2.25
C CYS A 93 -22.24 -51.27 -3.69
N HIS A 94 -20.95 -51.02 -3.88
CA HIS A 94 -20.26 -51.00 -5.17
C HIS A 94 -19.33 -52.22 -5.36
N SER A 95 -19.87 -53.42 -5.14
CA SER A 95 -19.08 -54.66 -5.11
C SER A 95 -18.37 -55.01 -6.40
N GLU A 96 -18.96 -54.71 -7.58
CA GLU A 96 -18.35 -54.97 -8.88
C GLU A 96 -17.15 -54.01 -9.15
N GLU A 97 -17.29 -52.74 -8.82
CA GLU A 97 -16.22 -51.76 -8.95
C GLU A 97 -15.08 -52.06 -7.98
N GLU A 98 -15.39 -52.52 -6.76
CA GLU A 98 -14.39 -52.96 -5.78
C GLU A 98 -13.61 -54.16 -6.26
N LYS A 99 -14.28 -55.20 -6.83
CA LYS A 99 -13.62 -56.39 -7.40
C LYS A 99 -12.65 -55.95 -8.53
N LYS A 100 -13.08 -55.09 -9.43
CA LYS A 100 -12.24 -54.55 -10.52
C LYS A 100 -11.05 -53.81 -9.96
N HIS A 101 -11.28 -52.88 -9.00
CA HIS A 101 -10.22 -52.12 -8.35
C HIS A 101 -9.24 -53.06 -7.62
N ALA A 102 -9.72 -54.05 -6.86
CA ALA A 102 -8.84 -54.99 -6.16
C ALA A 102 -7.91 -55.78 -7.10
N ALA A 103 -8.43 -56.13 -8.30
CA ALA A 103 -7.65 -56.81 -9.33
C ALA A 103 -6.68 -55.88 -10.08
N SER A 104 -6.86 -54.54 -9.98
CA SER A 104 -6.07 -53.52 -10.67
C SER A 104 -4.66 -53.38 -10.05
N LEU A 105 -3.81 -52.61 -10.74
CA LEU A 105 -2.49 -52.19 -10.21
C LEU A 105 -2.63 -51.36 -8.92
N HIS A 106 -3.61 -50.49 -8.88
CA HIS A 106 -3.92 -49.63 -7.71
C HIS A 106 -4.42 -50.48 -6.52
N GLY A 107 -5.36 -51.36 -6.76
CA GLY A 107 -5.92 -52.24 -5.69
C GLY A 107 -4.87 -53.18 -5.10
N ARG A 108 -4.01 -53.75 -5.95
CA ARG A 108 -2.87 -54.55 -5.50
C ARG A 108 -1.87 -53.76 -4.64
N ALA A 109 -1.69 -52.46 -4.95
CA ALA A 109 -0.86 -51.60 -4.13
C ALA A 109 -1.54 -51.28 -2.77
N VAL A 110 -2.85 -51.07 -2.76
CA VAL A 110 -3.64 -50.91 -1.52
C VAL A 110 -3.53 -52.16 -0.64
N ALA A 111 -3.66 -53.37 -1.23
CA ALA A 111 -3.54 -54.62 -0.51
C ALA A 111 -2.16 -54.82 0.13
N ARG A 112 -1.09 -54.32 -0.50
CA ARG A 112 0.27 -54.28 0.05
C ARG A 112 0.53 -53.14 1.05
N LYS A 113 -0.54 -52.41 1.43
CA LYS A 113 -0.45 -51.25 2.34
C LYS A 113 0.51 -50.14 1.87
N ASP A 114 0.66 -49.96 0.53
CA ASP A 114 1.44 -48.89 -0.03
C ASP A 114 0.81 -47.51 0.34
N PRO A 115 1.52 -46.62 1.05
CA PRO A 115 0.96 -45.35 1.49
C PRO A 115 0.61 -44.39 0.34
N LEU A 116 1.13 -44.63 -0.86
CA LEU A 116 0.86 -43.84 -2.06
C LEU A 116 -0.25 -44.43 -2.94
N ALA A 117 -0.81 -45.57 -2.55
CA ALA A 117 -1.85 -46.27 -3.34
C ALA A 117 -3.19 -45.51 -3.23
N PRO A 118 -3.84 -45.20 -4.37
CA PRO A 118 -5.11 -44.47 -4.37
C PRO A 118 -6.24 -45.46 -3.98
N ARG A 119 -7.13 -44.98 -3.09
CA ARG A 119 -8.39 -45.64 -2.72
C ARG A 119 -9.53 -45.00 -3.48
N CYS A 120 -10.75 -45.48 -3.36
CA CYS A 120 -11.95 -44.98 -4.03
C CYS A 120 -12.08 -43.43 -3.85
N ALA A 121 -11.98 -42.97 -2.60
CA ALA A 121 -12.09 -41.54 -2.28
C ALA A 121 -10.95 -40.66 -2.86
N SER A 122 -9.82 -41.25 -3.23
CA SER A 122 -8.72 -40.50 -3.86
C SER A 122 -9.08 -39.97 -5.25
N CYS A 123 -10.04 -40.63 -5.91
CA CYS A 123 -10.54 -40.25 -7.23
C CYS A 123 -11.92 -39.59 -7.15
N HIS A 124 -12.83 -40.13 -6.33
CA HIS A 124 -14.23 -39.71 -6.31
C HIS A 124 -14.52 -38.57 -5.30
N GLY A 125 -13.63 -38.30 -4.36
CA GLY A 125 -13.87 -37.40 -3.23
C GLY A 125 -14.48 -38.18 -2.05
N TYR A 126 -14.95 -37.45 -1.03
CA TYR A 126 -15.48 -38.05 0.21
C TYR A 126 -16.99 -37.81 0.34
N HIS A 127 -17.41 -36.64 0.75
CA HIS A 127 -18.80 -36.30 1.04
C HIS A 127 -19.49 -35.51 -0.08
N ASP A 128 -18.75 -35.13 -1.10
CA ASP A 128 -19.15 -34.28 -2.24
C ASP A 128 -19.16 -35.05 -3.56
N ILE A 129 -19.48 -36.37 -3.52
CA ILE A 129 -19.43 -37.21 -4.70
C ILE A 129 -20.56 -36.87 -5.66
N LEU A 130 -20.21 -36.35 -6.82
CA LEU A 130 -21.16 -35.95 -7.87
C LEU A 130 -21.22 -36.99 -9.01
N PRO A 131 -22.33 -37.04 -9.77
CA PRO A 131 -22.45 -37.90 -10.93
C PRO A 131 -21.32 -37.62 -11.94
N VAL A 132 -20.81 -38.66 -12.61
CA VAL A 132 -19.74 -38.55 -13.62
C VAL A 132 -20.05 -37.53 -14.72
N LYS A 133 -21.34 -37.33 -15.05
CA LYS A 133 -21.81 -36.37 -16.04
C LYS A 133 -21.81 -34.94 -15.54
N ASP A 134 -21.75 -34.69 -14.25
CA ASP A 134 -21.68 -33.33 -13.69
C ASP A 134 -20.26 -32.76 -13.95
N PRO A 135 -20.10 -31.60 -14.60
CA PRO A 135 -18.79 -31.04 -14.86
C PRO A 135 -17.97 -30.73 -13.58
N ARG A 136 -18.63 -30.62 -12.43
CA ARG A 136 -18.02 -30.41 -11.12
C ARG A 136 -17.49 -31.68 -10.48
N SER A 137 -17.97 -32.86 -10.93
CA SER A 137 -17.49 -34.12 -10.43
C SER A 137 -15.99 -34.29 -10.62
N ALA A 138 -15.30 -34.80 -9.59
CA ALA A 138 -13.86 -35.07 -9.66
C ALA A 138 -13.51 -36.03 -10.81
N VAL A 139 -14.41 -36.96 -11.11
CA VAL A 139 -14.27 -37.95 -12.18
C VAL A 139 -15.02 -37.62 -13.46
N SER A 140 -15.47 -36.37 -13.63
CA SER A 140 -16.03 -35.93 -14.92
C SER A 140 -14.94 -36.01 -16.00
N PRO A 141 -15.32 -36.25 -17.29
CA PRO A 141 -14.33 -36.33 -18.37
C PRO A 141 -13.31 -35.19 -18.40
N GLN A 142 -13.75 -33.98 -18.10
CA GLN A 142 -12.89 -32.79 -18.08
C GLN A 142 -11.90 -32.80 -16.93
N ARG A 143 -12.20 -33.46 -15.81
CA ARG A 143 -11.37 -33.49 -14.60
C ARG A 143 -10.51 -34.75 -14.44
N VAL A 144 -10.89 -35.86 -15.09
CA VAL A 144 -10.13 -37.13 -15.05
C VAL A 144 -8.62 -36.93 -15.31
N PRO A 145 -8.15 -36.15 -16.32
CA PRO A 145 -6.73 -35.96 -16.52
C PRO A 145 -6.01 -35.34 -15.32
N PHE A 146 -6.66 -34.42 -14.62
CA PHE A 146 -6.09 -33.74 -13.44
C PHE A 146 -6.12 -34.64 -12.20
N VAL A 147 -7.16 -35.46 -12.03
CA VAL A 147 -7.22 -36.46 -10.95
C VAL A 147 -6.08 -37.47 -11.11
N CYS A 148 -5.89 -38.00 -12.30
CA CYS A 148 -4.78 -38.91 -12.57
C CYS A 148 -3.43 -38.19 -12.45
N GLY A 149 -3.35 -36.97 -13.02
CA GLY A 149 -2.16 -36.12 -13.00
C GLY A 149 -1.73 -35.68 -11.60
N SER A 150 -2.64 -35.66 -10.60
CA SER A 150 -2.25 -35.34 -9.21
C SER A 150 -1.17 -36.27 -8.67
N CYS A 151 -1.14 -37.55 -9.13
CA CYS A 151 -0.13 -38.52 -8.78
C CYS A 151 0.84 -38.84 -9.94
N HIS A 152 0.39 -38.76 -11.19
CA HIS A 152 1.16 -39.13 -12.38
C HIS A 152 1.80 -37.97 -13.12
N ARG A 153 1.88 -36.79 -12.53
CA ARG A 153 2.63 -35.67 -13.09
C ARG A 153 4.10 -35.72 -12.71
N GLU A 154 4.94 -35.01 -13.44
CA GLU A 154 6.36 -34.88 -13.14
C GLU A 154 6.58 -34.34 -11.72
N GLY A 155 7.48 -34.97 -10.97
CA GLY A 155 7.83 -34.56 -9.61
C GLY A 155 6.82 -35.00 -8.52
N ALA A 156 5.76 -35.74 -8.87
CA ALA A 156 4.86 -36.31 -7.85
C ALA A 156 5.53 -37.49 -7.11
N PRO A 157 5.23 -37.67 -5.81
CA PRO A 157 5.85 -38.76 -5.03
C PRO A 157 5.70 -40.18 -5.65
N VAL A 158 4.56 -40.44 -6.31
CA VAL A 158 4.35 -41.73 -7.02
C VAL A 158 5.29 -41.85 -8.20
N GLN A 159 5.45 -40.79 -9.00
CA GLN A 159 6.32 -40.79 -10.16
C GLN A 159 7.79 -41.03 -9.77
N ILE A 160 8.24 -40.40 -8.70
CA ILE A 160 9.61 -40.52 -8.20
C ILE A 160 9.86 -41.91 -7.57
N GLN A 161 8.95 -42.37 -6.67
CA GLN A 161 9.21 -43.53 -5.82
C GLN A 161 8.82 -44.89 -6.47
N ARG A 162 8.02 -44.88 -7.54
CA ARG A 162 7.49 -46.10 -8.16
C ARG A 162 8.04 -46.33 -9.57
N ASN A 163 9.11 -45.59 -9.95
CA ASN A 163 9.82 -45.77 -11.21
C ASN A 163 8.91 -45.82 -12.44
N ILE A 164 8.07 -44.79 -12.59
CA ILE A 164 7.22 -44.65 -13.77
C ILE A 164 8.08 -44.26 -14.94
N HIS A 165 8.21 -45.16 -15.93
CA HIS A 165 9.10 -45.05 -17.08
C HIS A 165 8.75 -43.92 -18.07
N GLN A 166 7.55 -43.30 -17.94
CA GLN A 166 7.13 -42.17 -18.77
C GLN A 166 7.11 -40.89 -17.93
N SER A 167 7.81 -39.88 -18.42
CA SER A 167 7.83 -38.54 -17.82
C SER A 167 6.74 -37.66 -18.44
N ASN A 168 6.38 -36.60 -17.72
CA ASN A 168 5.46 -35.55 -18.21
C ASN A 168 4.12 -36.09 -18.74
N ILE A 169 3.52 -37.13 -18.12
CA ILE A 169 2.31 -37.81 -18.59
C ILE A 169 1.16 -36.83 -18.78
N LEU A 170 0.90 -35.99 -17.77
CA LEU A 170 -0.21 -35.02 -17.80
C LEU A 170 0.04 -33.92 -18.86
N GLU A 171 1.25 -33.41 -18.90
CA GLU A 171 1.68 -32.38 -19.86
C GLU A 171 1.57 -32.91 -21.30
N ASN A 172 2.14 -34.11 -21.55
CA ASN A 172 2.09 -34.77 -22.84
C ASN A 172 0.66 -35.04 -23.28
N TYR A 173 -0.21 -35.53 -22.36
CA TYR A 173 -1.63 -35.69 -22.65
C TYR A 173 -2.30 -34.38 -23.00
N SER A 174 -2.07 -33.31 -22.21
CA SER A 174 -2.66 -31.99 -22.44
C SER A 174 -2.28 -31.40 -23.79
N GLU A 175 -1.07 -31.69 -24.26
CA GLU A 175 -0.57 -31.31 -25.59
C GLU A 175 -0.99 -32.28 -26.72
N SER A 176 -1.57 -33.42 -26.41
CA SER A 176 -2.04 -34.39 -27.41
C SER A 176 -3.33 -33.89 -28.10
N ILE A 177 -3.66 -34.50 -29.24
CA ILE A 177 -4.92 -34.20 -29.94
C ILE A 177 -6.16 -34.50 -29.06
N HIS A 178 -6.06 -35.51 -28.20
CA HIS A 178 -7.14 -35.86 -27.27
C HIS A 178 -7.23 -34.84 -26.13
N GLY A 179 -6.09 -34.48 -25.54
CA GLY A 179 -6.04 -33.44 -24.49
C GLY A 179 -6.46 -32.07 -25.02
N GLU A 180 -6.01 -31.69 -26.20
CA GLU A 180 -6.46 -30.46 -26.86
C GLU A 180 -7.97 -30.48 -27.13
N GLY A 181 -8.50 -31.59 -27.61
CA GLY A 181 -9.93 -31.78 -27.81
C GLY A 181 -10.73 -31.58 -26.54
N LEU A 182 -10.27 -32.18 -25.44
CA LEU A 182 -10.95 -32.12 -24.14
C LEU A 182 -10.80 -30.78 -23.47
N LEU A 183 -9.55 -30.36 -23.26
CA LEU A 183 -9.22 -29.23 -22.37
C LEU A 183 -9.38 -27.89 -23.07
N LYS A 184 -9.16 -27.85 -24.40
CA LYS A 184 -9.16 -26.65 -25.21
C LYS A 184 -10.46 -26.43 -25.97
N LYS A 185 -11.04 -27.51 -26.50
CA LYS A 185 -12.28 -27.44 -27.29
C LYS A 185 -13.52 -27.83 -26.49
N GLY A 186 -13.37 -28.32 -25.25
CA GLY A 186 -14.47 -28.75 -24.39
C GLY A 186 -15.18 -30.02 -24.90
N LEU A 187 -14.51 -30.81 -25.77
CA LEU A 187 -15.10 -32.01 -26.37
C LEU A 187 -15.04 -33.17 -25.37
N VAL A 188 -16.07 -33.31 -24.56
CA VAL A 188 -16.16 -34.38 -23.51
C VAL A 188 -16.19 -35.81 -24.06
N VAL A 189 -16.38 -35.96 -25.35
CA VAL A 189 -16.31 -37.25 -26.06
C VAL A 189 -14.88 -37.65 -26.44
N THR A 190 -13.92 -36.75 -26.26
CA THR A 190 -12.50 -37.01 -26.53
C THR A 190 -11.95 -38.04 -25.52
N ALA A 191 -11.02 -38.88 -25.97
CA ALA A 191 -10.43 -39.89 -25.12
C ALA A 191 -9.72 -39.25 -23.90
N THR A 192 -10.05 -39.71 -22.72
CA THR A 192 -9.39 -39.38 -21.45
C THR A 192 -8.47 -40.52 -21.01
N CYS A 193 -7.76 -40.33 -19.89
CA CYS A 193 -6.93 -41.39 -19.31
C CYS A 193 -7.75 -42.69 -19.12
N ALA A 194 -8.96 -42.60 -18.56
CA ALA A 194 -9.86 -43.74 -18.34
C ALA A 194 -10.38 -44.37 -19.64
N SER A 195 -10.39 -43.65 -20.74
CA SER A 195 -10.79 -44.21 -22.05
C SER A 195 -9.80 -45.22 -22.58
N CYS A 196 -8.50 -45.03 -22.28
CA CYS A 196 -7.45 -45.93 -22.71
C CYS A 196 -7.08 -46.98 -21.63
N HIS A 197 -6.97 -46.51 -20.37
CA HIS A 197 -6.48 -47.32 -19.24
C HIS A 197 -7.60 -48.00 -18.46
N THR A 198 -8.85 -47.82 -18.81
CA THR A 198 -10.03 -48.13 -17.99
C THR A 198 -10.14 -47.30 -16.71
N ALA A 199 -11.19 -47.46 -15.93
CA ALA A 199 -11.39 -46.66 -14.69
C ALA A 199 -11.02 -47.44 -13.42
N HIS A 200 -11.53 -48.65 -13.25
CA HIS A 200 -11.37 -49.42 -12.01
C HIS A 200 -10.40 -50.60 -12.15
N ASP A 201 -10.25 -51.14 -13.33
CA ASP A 201 -9.41 -52.31 -13.65
C ASP A 201 -8.11 -51.92 -14.39
N ILE A 202 -7.44 -50.85 -13.94
CA ILE A 202 -6.20 -50.36 -14.52
C ILE A 202 -5.08 -51.40 -14.36
N LEU A 203 -4.64 -51.98 -15.48
CA LEU A 203 -3.58 -53.01 -15.54
C LEU A 203 -2.35 -52.47 -16.27
N PRO A 204 -1.11 -52.92 -15.94
CA PRO A 204 0.10 -52.54 -16.64
C PRO A 204 0.06 -53.05 -18.10
N HIS A 205 0.76 -52.38 -18.99
CA HIS A 205 0.83 -52.76 -20.43
C HIS A 205 1.41 -54.16 -20.68
N THR A 206 2.13 -54.72 -19.68
CA THR A 206 2.66 -56.06 -19.71
C THR A 206 1.63 -57.15 -19.38
N ASP A 207 0.52 -56.79 -18.76
CA ASP A 207 -0.56 -57.74 -18.45
C ASP A 207 -1.38 -57.97 -19.76
N PRO A 208 -1.50 -59.25 -20.20
CA PRO A 208 -2.24 -59.55 -21.44
C PRO A 208 -3.70 -59.09 -21.45
N ARG A 209 -4.33 -58.89 -20.27
CA ARG A 209 -5.71 -58.40 -20.12
C ARG A 209 -5.82 -56.88 -20.21
N SER A 210 -4.70 -56.17 -20.09
CA SER A 210 -4.71 -54.73 -20.12
C SER A 210 -5.22 -54.19 -21.45
N SER A 211 -6.10 -53.17 -21.40
CA SER A 211 -6.59 -52.45 -22.59
C SER A 211 -5.47 -51.79 -23.39
N ILE A 212 -4.33 -51.51 -22.74
CA ILE A 212 -3.15 -50.90 -23.35
C ILE A 212 -2.01 -51.89 -23.64
N ALA A 213 -2.27 -53.17 -23.45
CA ALA A 213 -1.35 -54.20 -23.91
C ALA A 213 -1.19 -54.17 -25.45
N ARG A 214 0.01 -54.43 -25.97
CA ARG A 214 0.36 -54.25 -27.39
C ARG A 214 -0.69 -54.94 -28.31
N ARG A 215 -1.17 -56.13 -27.93
CA ARG A 215 -2.16 -56.90 -28.70
C ARG A 215 -3.58 -56.33 -28.63
N ASN A 216 -3.91 -55.53 -27.57
CA ASN A 216 -5.25 -54.99 -27.35
C ASN A 216 -5.39 -53.52 -27.77
N ILE A 217 -4.25 -52.80 -27.96
CA ILE A 217 -4.24 -51.37 -28.19
C ILE A 217 -5.00 -50.95 -29.43
N ALA A 218 -4.98 -51.74 -30.51
CA ALA A 218 -5.73 -51.47 -31.72
C ALA A 218 -7.23 -51.46 -31.46
N ALA A 219 -7.74 -52.45 -30.72
CA ALA A 219 -9.15 -52.55 -30.35
C ALA A 219 -9.55 -51.39 -29.40
N THR A 220 -8.67 -50.93 -28.52
CA THR A 220 -8.90 -49.77 -27.67
C THR A 220 -9.02 -48.48 -28.48
N CYS A 221 -8.15 -48.25 -29.45
CA CYS A 221 -8.27 -47.11 -30.38
C CYS A 221 -9.52 -47.18 -31.24
N ALA A 222 -9.82 -48.38 -31.76
CA ALA A 222 -10.97 -48.61 -32.68
C ALA A 222 -12.34 -48.32 -32.03
N ARG A 223 -12.47 -48.30 -30.71
CA ARG A 223 -13.70 -47.87 -30.02
C ARG A 223 -14.21 -46.51 -30.48
N CYS A 224 -13.32 -45.59 -30.86
CA CYS A 224 -13.66 -44.26 -31.35
C CYS A 224 -13.23 -44.04 -32.80
N HIS A 225 -12.16 -44.68 -33.21
CA HIS A 225 -11.56 -44.55 -34.56
C HIS A 225 -11.95 -45.72 -35.45
N VAL A 226 -13.23 -45.93 -35.69
CA VAL A 226 -13.80 -47.09 -36.37
C VAL A 226 -13.26 -47.29 -37.80
N LEU A 227 -12.89 -46.24 -38.50
CA LEU A 227 -12.40 -46.26 -39.88
C LEU A 227 -10.87 -46.23 -39.96
N ILE A 228 -10.14 -46.27 -38.85
CA ILE A 228 -8.68 -46.15 -38.85
C ILE A 228 -7.99 -47.31 -39.57
N GLU A 229 -8.54 -48.50 -39.50
CA GLU A 229 -8.01 -49.67 -40.17
C GLU A 229 -8.01 -49.48 -41.69
N GLU A 230 -9.08 -48.96 -42.23
CA GLU A 230 -9.21 -48.66 -43.69
C GLU A 230 -8.24 -47.59 -44.15
N VAL A 231 -7.99 -46.55 -43.32
CA VAL A 231 -7.00 -45.51 -43.58
C VAL A 231 -5.60 -46.08 -43.52
N HIS A 232 -5.29 -46.93 -42.56
CA HIS A 232 -3.94 -47.54 -42.44
C HIS A 232 -3.68 -48.51 -43.63
N GLN A 233 -4.65 -49.30 -44.04
CA GLN A 233 -4.55 -50.15 -45.23
C GLN A 233 -4.27 -49.35 -46.52
N LYS A 234 -4.95 -48.19 -46.70
CA LYS A 234 -4.68 -47.29 -47.85
C LYS A 234 -3.27 -46.66 -47.79
N VAL A 235 -2.73 -46.38 -46.62
CA VAL A 235 -1.42 -45.73 -46.46
C VAL A 235 -0.28 -46.74 -46.60
N ILE A 236 -0.41 -47.96 -46.11
CA ILE A 236 0.64 -48.98 -46.15
C ILE A 236 0.53 -49.87 -47.40
N LYS A 237 -0.36 -49.52 -48.34
CA LYS A 237 -0.64 -50.33 -49.57
C LYS A 237 -0.88 -51.79 -49.29
N GLY A 238 -1.74 -52.12 -48.37
CA GLY A 238 -2.42 -53.44 -48.24
C GLY A 238 -1.61 -54.73 -48.09
N ALA A 239 -0.33 -54.71 -48.41
CA ALA A 239 0.41 -55.98 -48.58
C ALA A 239 1.09 -56.50 -47.31
N LEU A 240 1.28 -55.69 -46.31
CA LEU A 240 1.98 -56.07 -45.03
C LEU A 240 1.04 -56.54 -43.94
N TRP A 241 -0.19 -56.09 -43.92
CA TRP A 241 -1.19 -56.45 -42.91
C TRP A 241 -1.73 -57.91 -43.05
N GLU A 242 -1.71 -58.42 -44.22
CA GLU A 242 -2.22 -59.78 -44.52
C GLU A 242 -1.17 -60.89 -44.25
N LYS A 243 0.13 -60.52 -44.23
CA LYS A 243 1.19 -61.56 -44.13
C LYS A 243 1.71 -61.86 -42.73
N GLU A 244 1.78 -60.92 -41.80
CA GLU A 244 2.34 -61.16 -40.49
C GLU A 244 1.76 -60.19 -39.41
N GLN A 245 0.67 -60.55 -38.79
CA GLN A 245 -0.02 -59.70 -37.77
C GLN A 245 0.81 -59.36 -36.55
N HIS A 246 1.89 -60.08 -36.25
CA HIS A 246 2.73 -59.88 -35.08
C HIS A 246 4.00 -59.07 -35.32
N VAL A 247 4.30 -58.71 -36.57
CA VAL A 247 5.45 -57.90 -36.97
C VAL A 247 5.05 -56.44 -37.28
N LEU A 248 3.75 -56.17 -37.35
CA LEU A 248 3.22 -54.85 -37.67
C LEU A 248 3.42 -53.90 -36.49
N PRO A 249 3.78 -52.62 -36.74
CA PRO A 249 3.84 -51.60 -35.71
C PRO A 249 2.49 -51.43 -35.05
N ALA A 250 2.43 -51.44 -33.72
CA ALA A 250 1.23 -51.08 -33.00
C ALA A 250 0.99 -49.57 -33.13
N CYS A 251 -0.24 -49.08 -32.95
CA CYS A 251 -0.57 -47.68 -33.05
C CYS A 251 0.37 -46.78 -32.24
N VAL A 252 0.86 -47.29 -31.07
CA VAL A 252 1.77 -46.57 -30.17
C VAL A 252 3.24 -46.51 -30.66
N ASP A 253 3.60 -47.28 -31.68
CA ASP A 253 4.95 -47.20 -32.26
C ASP A 253 5.11 -45.97 -33.19
N CYS A 254 4.01 -45.50 -33.78
CA CYS A 254 3.94 -44.29 -34.57
C CYS A 254 3.33 -43.10 -33.80
N HIS A 255 2.33 -43.36 -33.00
CA HIS A 255 1.66 -42.38 -32.16
C HIS A 255 2.14 -42.55 -30.72
N GLN A 256 3.03 -41.68 -30.28
CA GLN A 256 3.58 -41.73 -28.93
C GLN A 256 2.46 -41.75 -27.89
N PRO A 257 2.46 -42.69 -26.93
CA PRO A 257 1.53 -42.71 -25.82
C PRO A 257 1.52 -41.37 -25.10
N HIS A 258 0.35 -40.90 -24.70
CA HIS A 258 0.08 -39.61 -24.06
C HIS A 258 0.40 -38.36 -24.92
N LYS A 259 1.08 -38.49 -26.08
CA LYS A 259 1.43 -37.38 -26.97
C LYS A 259 0.92 -37.61 -28.39
N ALA A 260 -0.18 -38.38 -28.56
CA ALA A 260 -0.77 -38.67 -29.85
C ALA A 260 -1.12 -37.37 -30.60
N ARG A 261 -0.52 -37.20 -31.76
CA ARG A 261 -0.79 -36.08 -32.66
C ARG A 261 -1.27 -36.60 -34.01
N ARG A 262 -1.96 -35.74 -34.76
CA ARG A 262 -2.35 -36.05 -36.13
C ARG A 262 -1.10 -36.21 -36.98
N VAL A 263 -0.87 -37.38 -37.53
CA VAL A 263 0.20 -37.62 -38.49
C VAL A 263 -0.28 -37.16 -39.85
N PHE A 264 0.36 -36.16 -40.42
CA PHE A 264 0.11 -35.73 -41.80
C PHE A 264 1.03 -36.56 -42.71
N TYR A 265 0.45 -37.40 -43.53
CA TYR A 265 1.18 -38.10 -44.58
C TYR A 265 1.45 -37.12 -45.70
N ASP A 266 2.75 -36.85 -45.95
CA ASP A 266 3.21 -35.96 -46.97
C ASP A 266 2.91 -36.58 -48.34
N GLN A 267 2.01 -35.97 -49.09
CA GLN A 267 1.74 -36.41 -50.49
C GLN A 267 2.90 -36.01 -51.39
N GLY A 268 4.09 -36.47 -51.10
CA GLY A 268 5.13 -36.60 -52.08
C GLY A 268 6.12 -35.47 -52.25
N MET A 269 6.13 -34.38 -51.45
CA MET A 269 7.22 -33.38 -51.47
C MET A 269 7.82 -33.12 -50.08
N ALA A 270 9.08 -33.45 -49.95
CA ALA A 270 9.84 -33.11 -48.76
C ALA A 270 10.17 -31.62 -48.71
N SER A 271 10.36 -31.03 -47.49
CA SER A 271 10.73 -29.61 -47.32
C SER A 271 11.93 -29.22 -48.17
N LYS A 272 12.89 -30.12 -48.38
CA LYS A 272 14.03 -29.92 -49.26
C LYS A 272 13.67 -29.63 -50.73
N ASP A 273 12.55 -30.14 -51.23
CA ASP A 273 12.05 -29.88 -52.58
C ASP A 273 11.50 -28.45 -52.70
N CYS A 274 10.86 -27.94 -51.66
CA CYS A 274 10.42 -26.54 -51.59
C CYS A 274 11.61 -25.58 -51.51
N LEU A 275 12.63 -25.93 -50.72
CA LEU A 275 13.83 -25.11 -50.54
C LEU A 275 14.67 -24.97 -51.81
N ARG A 276 14.63 -25.92 -52.75
CA ARG A 276 15.32 -25.78 -54.06
C ARG A 276 15.01 -24.46 -54.75
N CYS A 277 13.82 -23.94 -54.59
CA CYS A 277 13.43 -22.64 -55.12
C CYS A 277 13.46 -21.55 -54.06
N HIS A 278 12.92 -21.85 -52.85
CA HIS A 278 12.70 -20.81 -51.83
C HIS A 278 13.95 -20.42 -51.06
N GLU A 279 15.12 -21.13 -51.24
CA GLU A 279 16.43 -20.70 -50.72
C GLU A 279 17.16 -19.70 -51.62
N LYS A 280 16.58 -19.38 -52.80
CA LYS A 280 17.15 -18.40 -53.74
C LYS A 280 16.73 -16.98 -53.33
N PRO A 281 17.69 -16.05 -53.11
CA PRO A 281 17.36 -14.70 -52.63
C PRO A 281 16.53 -13.84 -53.59
N ASP A 282 16.57 -14.19 -54.85
CA ASP A 282 15.91 -13.47 -55.94
C ASP A 282 14.46 -13.93 -56.19
N ILE A 283 14.00 -15.01 -55.56
CA ILE A 283 12.65 -15.52 -55.78
C ILE A 283 11.58 -14.51 -55.30
N ARG A 284 10.62 -14.20 -56.21
CA ARG A 284 9.55 -13.26 -55.98
C ARG A 284 8.18 -13.86 -56.35
N ALA A 285 7.16 -13.45 -55.64
CA ALA A 285 5.78 -13.69 -56.04
C ALA A 285 5.38 -12.75 -57.17
N LYS A 286 4.23 -13.01 -57.82
CA LYS A 286 3.67 -12.15 -58.90
C LYS A 286 3.44 -10.71 -58.46
N ASP A 287 3.19 -10.49 -57.19
CA ASP A 287 2.98 -9.17 -56.55
C ASP A 287 4.27 -8.52 -56.05
N GLY A 288 5.45 -9.08 -56.41
CA GLY A 288 6.80 -8.56 -56.06
C GLY A 288 7.29 -8.95 -54.67
N ARG A 289 6.48 -9.57 -53.81
CA ARG A 289 6.92 -10.01 -52.46
C ARG A 289 8.04 -11.03 -52.57
N SER A 290 9.06 -10.91 -51.68
CA SER A 290 10.11 -11.93 -51.55
C SER A 290 9.51 -13.24 -51.01
N LEU A 291 9.84 -14.34 -51.72
CA LEU A 291 9.50 -15.70 -51.27
C LEU A 291 10.73 -16.45 -50.73
N TYR A 292 11.85 -15.73 -50.57
CA TYR A 292 13.07 -16.27 -50.02
C TYR A 292 12.91 -16.73 -48.58
N ILE A 293 13.43 -17.92 -48.29
CA ILE A 293 13.49 -18.51 -46.97
C ILE A 293 14.99 -18.67 -46.61
N ASN A 294 15.41 -17.94 -45.55
CA ASN A 294 16.72 -18.12 -45.00
C ASN A 294 16.79 -19.47 -44.27
N GLN A 295 17.62 -20.37 -44.74
CA GLN A 295 17.73 -21.72 -44.19
C GLN A 295 18.28 -21.75 -42.76
N ASP A 296 19.25 -20.88 -42.45
CA ASP A 296 19.80 -20.78 -41.06
C ASP A 296 18.70 -20.33 -40.09
N VAL A 297 17.87 -19.37 -40.46
CA VAL A 297 16.73 -18.91 -39.68
C VAL A 297 15.69 -20.01 -39.49
N LEU A 298 15.42 -20.78 -40.57
CA LEU A 298 14.48 -21.89 -40.48
C LEU A 298 15.02 -23.05 -39.65
N SER A 299 16.30 -23.42 -39.79
CA SER A 299 16.91 -24.51 -39.06
C SER A 299 16.92 -24.29 -37.53
N ASN A 300 17.01 -23.05 -37.10
CA ASN A 300 16.94 -22.65 -35.68
C ASN A 300 15.49 -22.56 -35.15
N SER A 301 14.48 -22.66 -36.03
CA SER A 301 13.07 -22.58 -35.63
C SER A 301 12.63 -23.83 -34.86
N ILE A 302 11.77 -23.65 -33.87
CA ILE A 302 11.10 -24.78 -33.19
C ILE A 302 10.21 -25.58 -34.16
N HIS A 303 9.86 -25.03 -35.32
CA HIS A 303 9.06 -25.64 -36.35
C HIS A 303 9.90 -26.29 -37.48
N PHE A 304 11.24 -26.30 -37.34
CA PHE A 304 12.15 -26.83 -38.38
C PHE A 304 11.79 -28.26 -38.83
N LYS A 305 11.35 -29.11 -37.91
CA LYS A 305 10.97 -30.50 -38.19
C LYS A 305 9.59 -30.65 -38.87
N GLN A 306 8.85 -29.58 -39.04
CA GLN A 306 7.53 -29.61 -39.69
C GLN A 306 7.70 -29.48 -41.20
N ALA A 307 6.88 -30.22 -41.97
CA ALA A 307 6.88 -30.08 -43.42
C ALA A 307 6.27 -28.70 -43.81
N CYS A 308 6.78 -28.08 -44.86
CA CYS A 308 6.29 -26.80 -45.36
C CYS A 308 4.77 -26.84 -45.66
N SER A 309 4.29 -27.95 -46.22
CA SER A 309 2.89 -28.20 -46.51
C SER A 309 1.96 -28.25 -45.28
N GLN A 310 2.50 -28.49 -44.09
CA GLN A 310 1.69 -28.48 -42.89
C GLN A 310 1.22 -27.06 -42.50
N CYS A 311 2.05 -26.05 -42.79
CA CYS A 311 1.68 -24.65 -42.58
C CYS A 311 1.05 -24.03 -43.83
N HIS A 312 1.59 -24.37 -45.01
CA HIS A 312 1.12 -23.91 -46.31
C HIS A 312 0.19 -24.95 -46.95
N SER A 313 -0.95 -25.22 -46.26
CA SER A 313 -1.88 -26.30 -46.65
C SER A 313 -2.59 -26.08 -48.01
N GLY A 314 -2.63 -24.85 -48.51
CA GLY A 314 -3.23 -24.52 -49.78
C GLY A 314 -2.30 -24.71 -50.99
N VAL A 315 -1.03 -25.08 -50.76
CA VAL A 315 -0.07 -25.31 -51.84
C VAL A 315 -0.32 -26.67 -52.50
N THR A 316 -0.51 -26.69 -53.80
CA THR A 316 -0.50 -27.92 -54.61
C THR A 316 0.96 -28.15 -55.09
N PRO A 317 1.70 -29.08 -54.45
CA PRO A 317 3.12 -29.24 -54.78
C PRO A 317 3.28 -29.79 -56.19
N SER A 318 4.24 -29.21 -56.90
CA SER A 318 4.61 -29.72 -58.24
C SER A 318 6.12 -29.58 -58.41
N ARG A 319 6.76 -30.63 -59.00
CA ARG A 319 8.18 -30.60 -59.40
C ARG A 319 8.38 -30.03 -60.80
N VAL A 320 7.33 -29.84 -61.52
CA VAL A 320 7.38 -29.54 -62.97
C VAL A 320 6.86 -28.13 -63.27
N ARG A 321 6.05 -27.54 -62.45
CA ARG A 321 5.52 -26.17 -62.64
C ARG A 321 5.77 -25.30 -61.39
N ALA A 322 5.83 -23.97 -61.56
CA ALA A 322 5.88 -23.04 -60.46
C ALA A 322 4.64 -23.16 -59.58
N CYS A 323 4.79 -22.98 -58.28
CA CYS A 323 3.66 -22.92 -57.37
C CYS A 323 2.80 -21.70 -57.64
N GLU A 324 1.50 -21.84 -57.49
CA GLU A 324 0.59 -20.71 -57.61
C GLU A 324 0.75 -19.77 -56.41
N THR A 325 0.57 -18.47 -56.62
CA THR A 325 0.58 -17.48 -55.54
C THR A 325 -0.61 -17.72 -54.64
N LEU A 326 -0.32 -18.07 -53.38
CA LEU A 326 -1.34 -18.28 -52.37
C LEU A 326 -1.69 -16.97 -51.68
N THR A 327 -2.98 -16.65 -51.63
CA THR A 327 -3.49 -15.54 -50.83
C THR A 327 -3.89 -15.99 -49.43
N GLN A 328 -4.04 -17.28 -49.23
CA GLN A 328 -4.46 -17.86 -47.95
C GLN A 328 -3.37 -17.67 -46.87
N LYS A 329 -3.75 -17.07 -45.75
CA LYS A 329 -2.87 -16.93 -44.58
C LYS A 329 -2.68 -18.27 -43.90
N VAL A 330 -1.46 -18.53 -43.39
CA VAL A 330 -1.17 -19.71 -42.57
C VAL A 330 -2.07 -19.72 -41.33
N ASP A 331 -2.78 -20.82 -41.13
CA ASP A 331 -3.60 -21.05 -39.96
C ASP A 331 -2.79 -21.73 -38.84
N CYS A 332 -2.34 -20.93 -37.87
CA CYS A 332 -1.66 -21.46 -36.67
C CYS A 332 -2.61 -22.31 -35.81
N GLY A 333 -3.91 -22.11 -35.94
CA GLY A 333 -4.94 -22.84 -35.19
C GLY A 333 -4.99 -24.32 -35.48
N SER A 334 -4.47 -24.76 -36.64
CA SER A 334 -4.37 -26.18 -36.99
C SER A 334 -3.59 -26.98 -35.94
N CYS A 335 -2.58 -26.36 -35.27
CA CYS A 335 -1.79 -26.98 -34.21
C CYS A 335 -1.90 -26.28 -32.86
N HIS A 336 -2.19 -24.97 -32.86
CA HIS A 336 -2.29 -24.12 -31.68
C HIS A 336 -3.72 -23.63 -31.43
N ALA A 337 -4.71 -24.51 -31.55
CA ALA A 337 -6.13 -24.18 -31.51
C ALA A 337 -6.56 -23.37 -30.28
N GLU A 338 -6.13 -23.78 -29.07
CA GLU A 338 -6.42 -23.03 -27.84
C GLU A 338 -5.82 -21.63 -27.86
N THR A 339 -4.54 -21.53 -28.22
CA THR A 339 -3.84 -20.24 -28.26
C THR A 339 -4.53 -19.30 -29.23
N VAL A 340 -4.95 -19.80 -30.39
CA VAL A 340 -5.71 -19.02 -31.38
C VAL A 340 -7.09 -18.63 -30.83
N GLN A 341 -7.77 -19.51 -30.13
CA GLN A 341 -9.06 -19.21 -29.50
C GLN A 341 -8.92 -18.11 -28.43
N LEU A 342 -7.89 -18.19 -27.57
CA LEU A 342 -7.60 -17.15 -26.57
C LEU A 342 -7.25 -15.82 -27.26
N TYR A 343 -6.47 -15.87 -28.34
CA TYR A 343 -6.12 -14.70 -29.12
C TYR A 343 -7.35 -14.05 -29.77
N GLN A 344 -8.23 -14.84 -30.36
CA GLN A 344 -9.48 -14.33 -30.98
C GLN A 344 -10.38 -13.61 -29.96
N GLN A 345 -10.39 -14.07 -28.71
CA GLN A 345 -11.12 -13.40 -27.64
C GLN A 345 -10.44 -12.11 -27.15
N SER A 346 -9.16 -11.94 -27.44
CA SER A 346 -8.37 -10.78 -26.97
C SER A 346 -8.71 -9.51 -27.76
N THR A 347 -8.38 -8.36 -27.20
CA THR A 347 -8.44 -7.06 -27.89
C THR A 347 -7.65 -7.10 -29.20
N HIS A 348 -6.46 -7.72 -29.20
CA HIS A 348 -5.62 -7.85 -30.38
C HIS A 348 -6.31 -8.69 -31.47
N GLY A 349 -6.89 -9.83 -31.12
CA GLY A 349 -7.58 -10.70 -32.06
C GLY A 349 -8.87 -10.09 -32.60
N GLN A 350 -9.61 -9.34 -31.79
CA GLN A 350 -10.81 -8.63 -32.23
C GLN A 350 -10.47 -7.51 -33.23
N LEU A 351 -9.36 -6.81 -33.04
CA LEU A 351 -8.87 -5.82 -34.01
C LEU A 351 -8.46 -6.49 -35.31
N ALA A 352 -7.70 -7.59 -35.23
CA ALA A 352 -7.29 -8.35 -36.40
C ALA A 352 -8.48 -8.93 -37.21
N ALA A 353 -9.52 -9.39 -36.51
CA ALA A 353 -10.75 -9.89 -37.14
C ALA A 353 -11.53 -8.79 -37.92
N LYS A 354 -11.41 -7.55 -37.46
CA LYS A 354 -11.97 -6.36 -38.16
C LYS A 354 -11.06 -5.83 -39.28
N ASN A 355 -9.98 -6.54 -39.62
CA ASN A 355 -8.93 -6.08 -40.53
C ASN A 355 -8.31 -4.73 -40.17
N ASP A 356 -8.31 -4.39 -38.86
CA ASP A 356 -7.63 -3.19 -38.38
C ASP A 356 -6.10 -3.41 -38.47
N THR A 357 -5.43 -2.56 -39.23
CA THR A 357 -3.98 -2.64 -39.47
C THR A 357 -3.16 -2.44 -38.19
N ASN A 358 -3.77 -1.95 -37.10
CA ASN A 358 -3.16 -1.79 -35.80
C ASN A 358 -3.29 -3.06 -34.93
N GLY A 359 -4.13 -4.03 -35.31
CA GLY A 359 -4.25 -5.31 -34.62
C GLY A 359 -3.06 -6.22 -34.92
N PRO A 360 -2.17 -6.52 -33.95
CA PRO A 360 -1.05 -7.41 -34.20
C PRO A 360 -1.53 -8.84 -34.39
N THR A 361 -0.91 -9.55 -35.33
CA THR A 361 -1.14 -10.97 -35.59
C THR A 361 -0.10 -11.85 -34.90
N CYS A 362 -0.26 -13.17 -34.96
CA CYS A 362 0.73 -14.12 -34.42
C CYS A 362 2.16 -13.82 -34.92
N ARG A 363 2.31 -13.45 -36.17
CA ARG A 363 3.60 -13.16 -36.82
C ARG A 363 4.31 -11.91 -36.25
N ASP A 364 3.55 -10.93 -35.81
CA ASP A 364 4.10 -9.68 -35.29
C ASP A 364 4.83 -9.90 -33.97
N CYS A 365 4.42 -10.94 -33.23
CA CYS A 365 5.03 -11.30 -31.95
C CYS A 365 6.05 -12.44 -32.09
N HIS A 366 5.74 -13.46 -32.89
CA HIS A 366 6.54 -14.69 -32.98
C HIS A 366 7.43 -14.79 -34.21
N GLY A 367 7.26 -13.89 -35.18
CA GLY A 367 7.92 -13.99 -36.46
C GLY A 367 7.24 -14.99 -37.43
N THR A 368 7.93 -15.40 -38.49
CA THR A 368 7.39 -16.30 -39.51
C THR A 368 8.12 -17.66 -39.47
N HIS A 369 9.19 -17.82 -40.22
CA HIS A 369 9.93 -19.08 -40.36
C HIS A 369 10.95 -19.31 -39.21
N GLY A 370 11.45 -18.24 -38.56
CA GLY A 370 12.40 -18.30 -37.45
C GLY A 370 11.74 -18.25 -36.08
N VAL A 371 10.63 -18.96 -35.89
CA VAL A 371 9.93 -18.96 -34.57
C VAL A 371 10.79 -19.66 -33.54
N LEU A 372 11.26 -18.89 -32.54
CA LEU A 372 12.09 -19.41 -31.46
C LEU A 372 11.24 -19.69 -30.21
N GLY A 373 11.62 -20.71 -29.47
CA GLY A 373 10.98 -21.01 -28.18
C GLY A 373 11.18 -19.88 -27.16
N LYS A 374 10.19 -19.68 -26.27
CA LYS A 374 10.21 -18.63 -25.23
C LYS A 374 11.41 -18.69 -24.27
N ARG A 375 12.13 -19.81 -24.21
CA ARG A 375 13.34 -19.98 -23.38
C ARG A 375 14.64 -19.61 -24.13
N ASN A 376 14.56 -19.38 -25.44
CA ASN A 376 15.71 -18.96 -26.23
C ASN A 376 15.92 -17.44 -26.04
N PRO A 377 17.11 -16.99 -25.58
CA PRO A 377 17.38 -15.56 -25.39
C PRO A 377 17.23 -14.69 -26.65
N GLN A 378 17.32 -15.31 -27.83
CA GLN A 378 17.14 -14.62 -29.13
C GLN A 378 15.64 -14.48 -29.52
N SER A 379 14.73 -15.20 -28.85
CA SER A 379 13.30 -15.12 -29.12
C SER A 379 12.76 -13.73 -28.78
N ALA A 380 11.92 -13.17 -29.65
CA ALA A 380 11.20 -11.92 -29.36
C ALA A 380 10.28 -12.04 -28.14
N THR A 381 9.87 -13.26 -27.79
CA THR A 381 9.03 -13.57 -26.63
C THR A 381 9.83 -14.02 -25.40
N PHE A 382 11.17 -13.90 -25.44
CA PHE A 382 12.00 -14.11 -24.27
C PHE A 382 11.76 -12.99 -23.23
N PRO A 383 11.71 -13.28 -21.91
CA PRO A 383 11.29 -12.31 -20.91
C PRO A 383 11.92 -10.92 -21.04
N THR A 384 13.26 -10.82 -21.25
CA THR A 384 13.92 -9.51 -21.37
C THR A 384 13.57 -8.75 -22.66
N ARG A 385 13.01 -9.42 -23.68
CA ARG A 385 12.61 -8.82 -24.95
C ARG A 385 11.12 -8.49 -25.04
N VAL A 386 10.30 -9.04 -24.15
CA VAL A 386 8.85 -8.79 -24.13
C VAL A 386 8.51 -7.28 -24.00
N PRO A 387 9.16 -6.48 -23.15
CA PRO A 387 8.88 -5.05 -23.08
C PRO A 387 9.12 -4.33 -24.42
N ASP A 388 10.21 -4.64 -25.12
CA ASP A 388 10.53 -4.04 -26.42
C ASP A 388 9.57 -4.53 -27.52
N LEU A 389 9.15 -5.79 -27.45
CA LEU A 389 8.14 -6.34 -28.36
C LEU A 389 6.82 -5.55 -28.24
N CYS A 390 6.33 -5.34 -27.03
CA CYS A 390 5.11 -4.57 -26.77
C CYS A 390 5.30 -3.07 -27.11
N ALA A 391 6.50 -2.53 -26.87
CA ALA A 391 6.87 -1.15 -27.12
C ALA A 391 6.73 -0.74 -28.59
N ARG A 392 6.84 -1.67 -29.54
CA ARG A 392 6.65 -1.40 -30.98
C ARG A 392 5.32 -0.71 -31.28
N CYS A 393 4.30 -0.94 -30.43
CA CYS A 393 2.97 -0.34 -30.57
C CYS A 393 2.56 0.50 -29.37
N HIS A 394 3.01 0.15 -28.14
CA HIS A 394 2.55 0.73 -26.89
C HIS A 394 3.48 1.78 -26.28
N ARG A 395 4.65 2.05 -26.87
CA ARG A 395 5.52 3.15 -26.47
C ARG A 395 4.88 4.49 -26.83
N GLN A 396 5.16 5.52 -26.05
CA GLN A 396 4.67 6.88 -26.33
C GLN A 396 4.99 7.30 -27.77
N GLY A 397 3.97 7.82 -28.48
CA GLY A 397 4.07 8.18 -29.89
C GLY A 397 3.83 7.05 -30.89
N GLN A 398 3.75 5.78 -30.45
CA GLN A 398 3.42 4.64 -31.32
C GLN A 398 1.89 4.46 -31.43
N LYS A 399 1.48 3.72 -32.48
CA LYS A 399 0.08 3.61 -32.93
C LYS A 399 -0.94 3.22 -31.85
N ALA A 400 -0.62 2.31 -30.92
CA ALA A 400 -1.53 1.95 -29.85
C ALA A 400 -1.59 3.05 -28.77
N ALA A 401 -0.45 3.67 -28.45
CA ALA A 401 -0.38 4.76 -27.47
C ALA A 401 -1.10 6.02 -27.96
N VAL A 402 -1.00 6.34 -29.25
CA VAL A 402 -1.71 7.48 -29.88
C VAL A 402 -3.22 7.26 -29.87
N ARG A 403 -3.68 6.02 -30.12
CA ARG A 403 -5.09 5.66 -30.12
C ARG A 403 -5.72 5.60 -28.73
N TYR A 404 -4.91 5.36 -27.69
CA TYR A 404 -5.39 5.20 -26.32
C TYR A 404 -5.81 6.55 -25.71
N GLN A 405 -7.07 6.65 -25.31
CA GLN A 405 -7.66 7.86 -24.71
C GLN A 405 -7.76 7.78 -23.18
N GLY A 406 -7.26 6.72 -22.55
CA GLY A 406 -7.30 6.55 -21.10
C GLY A 406 -6.25 7.38 -20.36
N THR A 407 -6.29 7.29 -19.03
CA THR A 407 -5.43 8.05 -18.10
C THR A 407 -4.01 7.49 -17.98
N GLU A 408 -3.82 6.19 -18.22
CA GLU A 408 -2.52 5.52 -18.11
C GLU A 408 -1.71 5.72 -19.40
N ARG A 409 -0.82 6.69 -19.37
CA ARG A 409 0.09 7.02 -20.48
C ARG A 409 1.52 6.58 -20.18
N GLU A 410 2.37 6.52 -21.19
CA GLU A 410 3.80 6.19 -21.04
C GLU A 410 4.02 4.82 -20.35
N ILE A 411 3.14 3.84 -20.67
CA ILE A 411 3.10 2.57 -19.93
C ILE A 411 4.41 1.78 -20.05
N VAL A 412 5.10 1.85 -21.18
CA VAL A 412 6.39 1.16 -21.40
C VAL A 412 7.48 1.87 -20.60
N GLU A 413 7.55 3.19 -20.67
CA GLU A 413 8.51 4.02 -19.94
C GLU A 413 8.34 3.82 -18.44
N ARG A 414 7.12 3.91 -17.94
CA ARG A 414 6.79 3.68 -16.53
C ARG A 414 7.13 2.27 -16.06
N TYR A 415 6.87 1.26 -16.93
CA TYR A 415 7.26 -0.11 -16.61
C TYR A 415 8.79 -0.24 -16.51
N THR A 416 9.56 0.35 -17.44
CA THR A 416 11.04 0.27 -17.41
C THR A 416 11.64 0.93 -16.17
N GLU A 417 10.98 1.97 -15.63
CA GLU A 417 11.35 2.63 -14.38
C GLU A 417 10.87 1.87 -13.13
N SER A 418 9.93 0.94 -13.28
CA SER A 418 9.39 0.16 -12.16
C SER A 418 10.41 -0.80 -11.56
N THR A 419 10.12 -1.30 -10.37
CA THR A 419 10.91 -2.36 -9.72
C THR A 419 11.02 -3.61 -10.61
N HIS A 420 9.92 -4.00 -11.25
CA HIS A 420 9.89 -5.13 -12.17
C HIS A 420 10.75 -4.86 -13.42
N GLY A 421 10.58 -3.70 -14.04
CA GLY A 421 11.37 -3.33 -15.22
C GLY A 421 12.87 -3.21 -14.91
N LYS A 422 13.24 -2.59 -13.80
CA LYS A 422 14.64 -2.52 -13.34
C LYS A 422 15.23 -3.90 -13.05
N GLY A 423 14.47 -4.75 -12.36
CA GLY A 423 14.86 -6.14 -12.09
C GLY A 423 15.12 -6.93 -13.37
N LEU A 424 14.21 -6.79 -14.35
CA LEU A 424 14.32 -7.46 -15.64
C LEU A 424 15.47 -6.92 -16.48
N LEU A 425 15.50 -5.60 -16.73
CA LEU A 425 16.33 -4.98 -17.75
C LEU A 425 17.73 -4.58 -17.25
N LYS A 426 17.83 -4.20 -15.95
CA LYS A 426 19.13 -3.81 -15.35
C LYS A 426 19.81 -4.95 -14.63
N SER A 427 19.04 -5.80 -13.95
CA SER A 427 19.60 -6.91 -13.17
C SER A 427 19.52 -8.26 -13.90
N GLY A 428 18.89 -8.35 -15.08
CA GLY A 428 18.75 -9.57 -15.86
C GLY A 428 17.87 -10.66 -15.22
N LEU A 429 17.02 -10.31 -14.27
CA LEU A 429 16.17 -11.25 -13.53
C LEU A 429 14.96 -11.67 -14.38
N VAL A 430 15.11 -12.72 -15.16
CA VAL A 430 14.08 -13.26 -16.08
C VAL A 430 12.80 -13.75 -15.37
N VAL A 431 12.84 -13.94 -14.05
CA VAL A 431 11.67 -14.30 -13.23
C VAL A 431 10.82 -13.09 -12.83
N THR A 432 11.32 -11.88 -13.08
CA THR A 432 10.58 -10.65 -12.80
C THR A 432 9.38 -10.52 -13.73
N ALA A 433 8.28 -9.99 -13.22
CA ALA A 433 7.05 -9.84 -13.98
C ALA A 433 7.24 -8.96 -15.22
N THR A 434 6.82 -9.47 -16.38
CA THR A 434 6.77 -8.76 -17.65
C THR A 434 5.33 -8.37 -17.99
N CYS A 435 5.12 -7.67 -19.11
CA CYS A 435 3.78 -7.30 -19.57
C CYS A 435 2.83 -8.52 -19.62
N THR A 436 3.33 -9.67 -20.11
CA THR A 436 2.53 -10.88 -20.27
C THR A 436 2.20 -11.62 -18.98
N ASN A 437 2.92 -11.34 -17.88
CA ASN A 437 2.59 -11.91 -16.58
C ASN A 437 1.35 -11.23 -15.97
N CYS A 438 1.18 -9.92 -16.23
CA CYS A 438 0.02 -9.18 -15.75
C CYS A 438 -1.16 -9.26 -16.74
N HIS A 439 -0.93 -9.03 -18.03
CA HIS A 439 -1.96 -8.94 -19.06
C HIS A 439 -2.28 -10.26 -19.76
N THR A 440 -1.58 -11.36 -19.41
CA THR A 440 -1.55 -12.62 -20.17
C THR A 440 -0.88 -12.45 -21.55
N ALA A 441 -0.50 -13.57 -22.21
CA ALA A 441 0.18 -13.50 -23.50
C ALA A 441 -0.80 -13.42 -24.68
N HIS A 442 -1.80 -14.27 -24.68
CA HIS A 442 -2.69 -14.46 -25.84
C HIS A 442 -4.13 -13.97 -25.61
N ARG A 443 -4.55 -13.81 -24.34
CA ARG A 443 -5.88 -13.31 -23.99
C ARG A 443 -5.78 -11.93 -23.32
N VAL A 444 -5.15 -10.98 -24.00
CA VAL A 444 -5.07 -9.59 -23.52
C VAL A 444 -6.46 -8.95 -23.62
N LEU A 445 -7.10 -8.73 -22.47
CA LEU A 445 -8.43 -8.17 -22.35
C LEU A 445 -8.40 -6.77 -21.74
N PRO A 446 -9.38 -5.91 -22.04
CA PRO A 446 -9.51 -4.61 -21.37
C PRO A 446 -9.70 -4.79 -19.85
N ARG A 447 -9.25 -3.82 -19.06
CA ARG A 447 -9.39 -3.82 -17.60
C ARG A 447 -10.83 -4.00 -17.13
N ILE A 448 -11.78 -3.48 -17.89
CA ILE A 448 -13.21 -3.55 -17.56
C ILE A 448 -13.84 -4.95 -17.79
N ASP A 449 -13.21 -5.81 -18.60
CA ASP A 449 -13.72 -7.17 -18.85
C ASP A 449 -13.52 -8.02 -17.58
N PRO A 450 -14.58 -8.65 -17.03
CA PRO A 450 -14.45 -9.47 -15.82
C PRO A 450 -13.47 -10.65 -15.94
N ARG A 451 -13.18 -11.08 -17.17
CA ARG A 451 -12.24 -12.19 -17.46
C ARG A 451 -10.78 -11.71 -17.57
N SER A 452 -10.56 -10.39 -17.58
CA SER A 452 -9.21 -9.81 -17.67
C SER A 452 -8.42 -10.11 -16.42
N SER A 453 -7.17 -10.52 -16.55
CA SER A 453 -6.25 -10.71 -15.42
C SER A 453 -5.96 -9.41 -14.66
N VAL A 454 -6.12 -8.26 -15.33
CA VAL A 454 -5.95 -6.92 -14.72
C VAL A 454 -7.28 -6.26 -14.35
N ASN A 455 -8.38 -7.01 -14.38
CA ASN A 455 -9.63 -6.55 -13.80
C ASN A 455 -9.47 -6.44 -12.28
N PRO A 456 -10.04 -5.41 -11.60
CA PRO A 456 -9.89 -5.22 -10.17
C PRO A 456 -10.20 -6.47 -9.33
N TRP A 457 -11.20 -7.27 -9.71
CA TRP A 457 -11.55 -8.51 -9.02
C TRP A 457 -10.48 -9.59 -9.13
N ASN A 458 -9.76 -9.64 -10.24
CA ASN A 458 -8.76 -10.66 -10.53
C ASN A 458 -7.34 -10.21 -10.17
N LEU A 459 -7.11 -8.90 -10.05
CA LEU A 459 -5.79 -8.32 -9.86
C LEU A 459 -5.05 -8.84 -8.62
N PRO A 460 -5.69 -9.01 -7.45
CA PRO A 460 -5.02 -9.60 -6.29
C PRO A 460 -4.52 -11.03 -6.57
N GLY A 461 -5.27 -11.82 -7.33
CA GLY A 461 -4.85 -13.16 -7.78
C GLY A 461 -3.69 -13.11 -8.76
N THR A 462 -3.71 -12.16 -9.69
CA THR A 462 -2.63 -11.97 -10.67
C THR A 462 -1.31 -11.59 -9.99
N CYS A 463 -1.34 -10.65 -9.05
CA CYS A 463 -0.16 -10.30 -8.26
C CYS A 463 0.26 -11.46 -7.34
N GLY A 464 -0.71 -12.17 -6.79
CA GLY A 464 -0.54 -13.29 -5.87
C GLY A 464 0.17 -14.50 -6.49
N THR A 465 0.20 -14.64 -7.83
CA THR A 465 0.97 -15.71 -8.48
C THR A 465 2.46 -15.68 -8.11
N CYS A 466 3.00 -14.50 -7.81
CA CYS A 466 4.37 -14.32 -7.34
C CYS A 466 4.43 -13.80 -5.90
N HIS A 467 3.46 -13.01 -5.47
CA HIS A 467 3.36 -12.38 -4.15
C HIS A 467 2.30 -13.07 -3.26
N SER A 468 2.33 -14.41 -3.18
CA SER A 468 1.32 -15.21 -2.47
C SER A 468 1.13 -14.80 -1.02
N GLY A 469 2.22 -14.61 -0.26
CA GLY A 469 2.15 -14.20 1.14
C GLY A 469 1.56 -12.81 1.35
N ILE A 470 1.72 -11.90 0.37
CA ILE A 470 1.07 -10.58 0.38
C ILE A 470 -0.42 -10.73 0.07
N GLN A 471 -0.77 -11.56 -0.91
CA GLN A 471 -2.17 -11.84 -1.25
C GLN A 471 -2.93 -12.45 -0.07
N GLU A 472 -2.32 -13.39 0.66
CA GLU A 472 -2.92 -14.01 1.85
C GLU A 472 -3.21 -12.98 2.95
N ARG A 473 -2.26 -12.06 3.21
CA ARG A 473 -2.48 -10.96 4.17
C ARG A 473 -3.58 -10.03 3.68
N PHE A 474 -3.53 -9.60 2.42
CA PHE A 474 -4.55 -8.75 1.82
C PHE A 474 -5.94 -9.39 1.89
N ALA A 475 -6.05 -10.70 1.69
CA ALA A 475 -7.32 -11.42 1.78
C ALA A 475 -7.97 -11.36 3.17
N GLN A 476 -7.19 -11.08 4.23
CA GLN A 476 -7.67 -10.89 5.61
C GLN A 476 -7.94 -9.42 5.96
N SER A 477 -7.52 -8.49 5.13
CA SER A 477 -7.66 -7.04 5.32
C SER A 477 -9.11 -6.57 5.13
N VAL A 478 -9.46 -5.47 5.79
CA VAL A 478 -10.73 -4.75 5.54
C VAL A 478 -10.88 -4.25 4.09
N HIS A 479 -9.79 -4.15 3.34
CA HIS A 479 -9.81 -3.79 1.93
C HIS A 479 -10.16 -4.98 1.01
N SER A 480 -10.21 -6.20 1.57
CA SER A 480 -10.59 -7.38 0.80
C SER A 480 -12.11 -7.58 0.77
N PRO A 481 -12.70 -7.90 -0.39
CA PRO A 481 -14.13 -8.26 -0.48
C PRO A 481 -14.49 -9.53 0.28
N ARG A 482 -13.51 -10.30 0.75
CA ARG A 482 -13.74 -11.45 1.64
C ARG A 482 -14.13 -11.00 3.05
N VAL A 483 -13.65 -9.86 3.49
CA VAL A 483 -13.84 -9.32 4.85
C VAL A 483 -14.91 -8.23 4.84
N SER A 484 -14.79 -7.25 3.96
CA SER A 484 -15.72 -6.12 3.87
C SER A 484 -16.79 -6.38 2.82
N LYS A 485 -18.05 -6.33 3.25
CA LYS A 485 -19.23 -6.41 2.40
C LYS A 485 -19.82 -5.01 2.22
N THR A 486 -19.08 -4.14 1.55
CA THR A 486 -19.50 -2.78 1.25
C THR A 486 -19.87 -2.65 -0.22
N GLU A 487 -20.81 -1.78 -0.54
CA GLU A 487 -21.14 -1.39 -1.93
C GLU A 487 -20.10 -0.42 -2.52
N LYS A 488 -19.26 0.19 -1.65
CA LYS A 488 -18.20 1.09 -2.11
C LYS A 488 -17.07 0.29 -2.75
N PRO A 489 -16.44 0.80 -3.82
CA PRO A 489 -15.31 0.13 -4.45
C PRO A 489 -14.15 0.01 -3.45
N LEU A 490 -13.68 -1.23 -3.26
CA LEU A 490 -12.52 -1.52 -2.43
C LEU A 490 -11.24 -1.33 -3.23
N PRO A 491 -10.16 -0.82 -2.62
CA PRO A 491 -8.90 -0.65 -3.30
C PRO A 491 -8.25 -2.01 -3.60
N VAL A 492 -7.56 -2.07 -4.73
CA VAL A 492 -6.73 -3.20 -5.13
C VAL A 492 -5.25 -2.79 -5.19
N CYS A 493 -4.37 -3.72 -5.54
CA CYS A 493 -2.91 -3.50 -5.49
C CYS A 493 -2.46 -2.23 -6.22
N GLU A 494 -3.03 -1.94 -7.40
CA GLU A 494 -2.65 -0.80 -8.23
C GLU A 494 -3.05 0.57 -7.65
N ASP A 495 -4.07 0.60 -6.80
CA ASP A 495 -4.52 1.85 -6.18
C ASP A 495 -3.48 2.40 -5.18
N CYS A 496 -2.68 1.49 -4.60
CA CYS A 496 -1.59 1.84 -3.69
C CYS A 496 -0.22 1.88 -4.38
N HIS A 497 0.04 0.89 -5.28
CA HIS A 497 1.36 0.69 -5.88
C HIS A 497 1.48 1.25 -7.31
N SER A 498 0.42 1.80 -7.88
CA SER A 498 0.27 2.14 -9.29
C SER A 498 0.32 0.92 -10.22
N ALA A 499 -0.13 1.08 -11.49
CA ALA A 499 -0.21 -0.05 -12.42
C ALA A 499 1.15 -0.37 -13.08
N HIS A 500 1.77 0.60 -13.72
CA HIS A 500 2.98 0.38 -14.53
C HIS A 500 4.25 0.92 -13.87
N ARG A 501 4.17 1.90 -12.97
CA ARG A 501 5.31 2.48 -12.26
C ARG A 501 5.42 1.95 -10.83
N ILE A 502 5.36 0.64 -10.66
CA ILE A 502 5.47 0.00 -9.35
C ILE A 502 6.84 0.29 -8.73
N ARG A 503 6.86 1.03 -7.61
CA ARG A 503 8.08 1.37 -6.87
C ARG A 503 8.29 0.43 -5.70
N ARG A 504 9.53 0.34 -5.23
CA ARG A 504 9.83 -0.35 -3.98
C ARG A 504 9.24 0.43 -2.80
N ALA A 505 8.66 -0.29 -1.85
CA ALA A 505 8.04 0.32 -0.67
C ALA A 505 9.05 0.98 0.29
N ASP A 506 10.33 0.61 0.20
CA ASP A 506 11.43 1.20 0.99
C ASP A 506 12.02 2.47 0.36
N GLU A 507 11.70 2.79 -0.90
CA GLU A 507 12.12 4.03 -1.55
C GLU A 507 11.44 5.26 -0.93
N ASP A 508 12.21 6.32 -0.69
CA ASP A 508 11.70 7.57 -0.11
C ASP A 508 10.56 8.19 -0.93
N GLY A 509 10.65 8.10 -2.26
CA GLY A 509 9.60 8.58 -3.15
C GLY A 509 8.27 7.84 -2.96
N PHE A 510 8.29 6.52 -2.66
CA PHE A 510 7.09 5.77 -2.34
C PHE A 510 6.53 6.17 -0.97
N LYS A 511 7.41 6.24 0.05
CA LYS A 511 7.02 6.59 1.43
C LYS A 511 6.35 7.97 1.54
N LEU A 512 6.74 8.92 0.72
CA LEU A 512 6.14 10.26 0.72
C LEU A 512 4.81 10.32 -0.02
N THR A 513 4.62 9.50 -1.05
CA THR A 513 3.43 9.55 -1.92
C THR A 513 2.31 8.59 -1.50
N ILE A 514 2.60 7.56 -0.70
CA ILE A 514 1.61 6.53 -0.34
C ILE A 514 0.44 7.11 0.48
N MET A 515 0.68 8.14 1.26
CA MET A 515 -0.36 8.78 2.07
C MET A 515 -1.42 9.47 1.19
N ASP A 516 -1.01 10.04 0.05
CA ASP A 516 -1.93 10.61 -0.92
C ASP A 516 -2.85 9.53 -1.52
N GLN A 517 -2.33 8.31 -1.70
CA GLN A 517 -3.15 7.19 -2.18
C GLN A 517 -4.21 6.79 -1.14
N CYS A 518 -3.83 6.72 0.14
CA CYS A 518 -4.81 6.49 1.21
C CYS A 518 -5.85 7.62 1.27
N GLY A 519 -5.40 8.87 1.13
CA GLY A 519 -6.23 10.07 1.16
C GLY A 519 -7.30 10.15 0.06
N LYS A 520 -7.11 9.49 -1.09
CA LYS A 520 -8.10 9.46 -2.17
C LYS A 520 -9.47 8.89 -1.73
N CYS A 521 -9.46 7.94 -0.80
CA CYS A 521 -10.68 7.32 -0.26
C CYS A 521 -10.94 7.75 1.20
N HIS A 522 -9.88 8.03 1.96
CA HIS A 522 -9.92 8.42 3.37
C HIS A 522 -9.55 9.90 3.56
N GLU A 523 -10.20 10.80 2.79
CA GLU A 523 -9.84 12.22 2.72
C GLU A 523 -9.84 12.90 4.09
N GLU A 524 -10.92 12.74 4.86
CA GLU A 524 -11.06 13.35 6.18
C GLU A 524 -10.00 12.85 7.16
N ILE A 525 -9.76 11.52 7.18
CA ILE A 525 -8.75 10.91 8.05
C ILE A 525 -7.34 11.31 7.63
N ALA A 526 -7.09 11.43 6.33
CA ALA A 526 -5.80 11.90 5.83
C ALA A 526 -5.55 13.37 6.21
N ARG A 527 -6.58 14.22 6.14
CA ARG A 527 -6.51 15.62 6.57
C ARG A 527 -6.13 15.71 8.05
N THR A 528 -6.84 14.98 8.93
CA THR A 528 -6.53 14.96 10.37
C THR A 528 -5.15 14.37 10.67
N TYR A 529 -4.67 13.41 9.89
CA TYR A 529 -3.29 12.92 10.00
C TYR A 529 -2.27 14.01 9.68
N PHE A 530 -2.46 14.80 8.62
CA PHE A 530 -1.53 15.88 8.25
C PHE A 530 -1.52 17.03 9.27
N ASP A 531 -2.53 17.16 10.12
CA ASP A 531 -2.52 18.09 11.26
C ASP A 531 -1.68 17.59 12.44
N THR A 532 -1.38 16.30 12.50
CA THR A 532 -0.52 15.72 13.54
C THR A 532 0.95 16.03 13.29
N TYR A 533 1.77 15.84 14.33
CA TYR A 533 3.22 15.96 14.23
C TYR A 533 3.81 15.04 13.13
N HIS A 534 3.40 13.76 13.08
CA HIS A 534 3.88 12.81 12.07
C HIS A 534 3.56 13.28 10.64
N GLY A 535 2.36 13.76 10.42
CA GLY A 535 1.93 14.26 9.12
C GLY A 535 2.67 15.53 8.70
N LYS A 536 2.81 16.50 9.59
CA LYS A 536 3.55 17.75 9.34
C LYS A 536 5.01 17.50 8.98
N VAL A 537 5.65 16.63 9.71
CA VAL A 537 7.05 16.23 9.47
C VAL A 537 7.19 15.50 8.12
N SER A 538 6.19 14.68 7.76
CA SER A 538 6.15 14.03 6.45
C SER A 538 6.02 15.02 5.30
N GLN A 539 5.19 16.08 5.45
CA GLN A 539 5.06 17.17 4.47
C GLN A 539 6.38 17.93 4.25
N LEU A 540 7.21 18.02 5.28
CA LEU A 540 8.56 18.61 5.18
C LEU A 540 9.59 17.68 4.52
N GLY A 541 9.17 16.48 4.06
CA GLY A 541 10.00 15.53 3.30
C GLY A 541 10.74 14.51 4.15
N TYR A 542 10.44 14.38 5.44
CA TYR A 542 11.10 13.41 6.31
C TYR A 542 10.47 12.03 6.19
N THR A 543 11.22 11.05 5.69
CA THR A 543 10.72 9.72 5.33
C THR A 543 10.68 8.73 6.48
N LYS A 544 11.38 8.98 7.60
CA LYS A 544 11.43 8.07 8.76
C LYS A 544 10.28 8.28 9.76
N THR A 545 9.45 9.32 9.59
CA THR A 545 8.25 9.50 10.44
C THR A 545 7.19 8.46 10.14
N ALA A 546 6.36 8.11 11.13
CA ALA A 546 5.29 7.12 10.97
C ALA A 546 4.28 7.55 9.90
N LYS A 547 3.92 6.63 9.01
CA LYS A 547 2.91 6.75 7.96
C LYS A 547 1.66 5.96 8.36
N CYS A 548 0.60 6.06 7.57
CA CYS A 548 -0.63 5.31 7.81
C CYS A 548 -0.36 3.81 8.00
N TYR A 549 0.46 3.22 7.12
CA TYR A 549 0.78 1.79 7.17
C TYR A 549 1.66 1.36 8.36
N ASP A 550 2.43 2.26 8.96
CA ASP A 550 3.26 1.93 10.14
C ASP A 550 2.39 1.66 11.37
N CYS A 551 1.22 2.31 11.44
CA CYS A 551 0.25 2.12 12.50
C CYS A 551 -0.80 1.07 12.15
N HIS A 552 -1.37 1.13 10.93
CA HIS A 552 -2.51 0.28 10.54
C HIS A 552 -2.11 -1.05 9.90
N GLY A 553 -0.83 -1.25 9.56
CA GLY A 553 -0.40 -2.31 8.66
C GLY A 553 -0.53 -1.89 7.20
N ALA A 554 0.07 -2.66 6.29
CA ALA A 554 0.06 -2.36 4.86
C ALA A 554 -0.93 -3.23 4.09
N HIS A 555 -0.83 -4.55 4.25
CA HIS A 555 -1.65 -5.52 3.53
C HIS A 555 -2.63 -6.26 4.44
N ASP A 556 -2.46 -6.15 5.74
CA ASP A 556 -3.22 -6.79 6.81
C ASP A 556 -3.95 -5.76 7.68
N ILE A 557 -4.54 -4.76 7.03
CA ILE A 557 -5.28 -3.71 7.74
C ILE A 557 -6.54 -4.30 8.35
N LEU A 558 -6.61 -4.31 9.69
CA LEU A 558 -7.68 -4.93 10.45
C LEU A 558 -8.39 -3.89 11.34
N PRO A 559 -9.68 -4.09 11.64
CA PRO A 559 -10.39 -3.25 12.61
C PRO A 559 -9.70 -3.32 13.97
N MET A 560 -9.76 -2.22 14.74
CA MET A 560 -9.17 -2.16 16.10
C MET A 560 -9.77 -3.20 17.07
N SER A 561 -10.99 -3.66 16.81
CA SER A 561 -11.66 -4.72 17.56
C SER A 561 -11.04 -6.12 17.32
N ASN A 562 -10.33 -6.30 16.21
CA ASN A 562 -9.67 -7.57 15.93
C ASN A 562 -8.37 -7.68 16.74
N PRO A 563 -8.17 -8.75 17.55
CA PRO A 563 -6.96 -8.92 18.36
C PRO A 563 -5.65 -8.94 17.57
N LYS A 564 -5.68 -9.31 16.30
CA LYS A 564 -4.52 -9.33 15.41
C LYS A 564 -4.18 -7.95 14.82
N SER A 565 -5.05 -6.97 14.97
CA SER A 565 -4.80 -5.60 14.49
C SER A 565 -3.59 -5.01 15.19
N HIS A 566 -2.75 -4.29 14.46
CA HIS A 566 -1.64 -3.51 15.02
C HIS A 566 -2.12 -2.46 16.03
N LEU A 567 -3.34 -1.97 15.87
CA LEU A 567 -3.96 -0.99 16.74
C LEU A 567 -4.96 -1.59 17.74
N SER A 568 -5.03 -2.92 17.83
CA SER A 568 -5.83 -3.57 18.87
C SER A 568 -5.35 -3.15 20.26
N ARG A 569 -6.22 -3.31 21.23
CA ARG A 569 -5.93 -2.94 22.62
C ARG A 569 -4.69 -3.63 23.20
N THR A 570 -4.35 -4.80 22.70
CA THR A 570 -3.16 -5.58 23.07
C THR A 570 -1.89 -5.14 22.37
N ASN A 571 -1.98 -4.72 21.09
CA ASN A 571 -0.83 -4.55 20.20
C ASN A 571 -0.40 -3.08 20.03
N VAL A 572 -1.28 -2.12 20.34
CA VAL A 572 -1.04 -0.70 20.06
C VAL A 572 0.25 -0.16 20.70
N VAL A 573 0.55 -0.62 21.91
CA VAL A 573 1.79 -0.21 22.62
C VAL A 573 3.03 -0.69 21.87
N GLU A 574 3.02 -1.94 21.42
CA GLU A 574 4.12 -2.51 20.65
C GLU A 574 4.28 -1.85 19.30
N THR A 575 3.16 -1.48 18.68
CA THR A 575 3.18 -0.69 17.44
C THR A 575 3.86 0.67 17.63
N CYS A 576 3.57 1.37 18.72
CA CYS A 576 4.25 2.62 19.07
C CYS A 576 5.74 2.40 19.39
N ARG A 577 6.07 1.29 20.06
CA ARG A 577 7.46 0.95 20.46
C ARG A 577 8.41 0.72 19.29
N LYS A 578 7.93 0.44 18.12
CA LYS A 578 8.77 0.34 16.90
C LYS A 578 9.63 1.60 16.67
N CYS A 579 9.12 2.77 17.08
CA CYS A 579 9.82 4.05 16.98
C CYS A 579 10.02 4.72 18.35
N HIS A 580 9.12 4.49 19.33
CA HIS A 580 9.11 5.08 20.65
C HIS A 580 9.40 4.00 21.70
N SER A 581 10.67 3.71 21.94
CA SER A 581 11.10 2.59 22.80
C SER A 581 10.53 2.65 24.23
N GLY A 582 10.26 3.84 24.76
CA GLY A 582 9.66 4.08 26.08
C GLY A 582 8.13 4.14 26.07
N ALA A 583 7.46 3.85 24.94
CA ALA A 583 6.02 3.95 24.85
C ALA A 583 5.31 3.04 25.85
N THR A 584 4.36 3.63 26.57
CA THR A 584 3.49 2.97 27.57
C THR A 584 2.06 2.95 27.05
N ARG A 585 1.15 2.31 27.80
CA ARG A 585 -0.27 2.34 27.46
C ARG A 585 -0.86 3.75 27.53
N ARG A 586 -0.37 4.60 28.42
CA ARG A 586 -0.78 6.01 28.47
C ARG A 586 -0.28 6.78 27.26
N PHE A 587 0.96 6.55 26.83
CA PHE A 587 1.51 7.12 25.59
C PHE A 587 0.66 6.76 24.38
N ALA A 588 0.23 5.50 24.25
CA ALA A 588 -0.64 5.01 23.18
C ALA A 588 -2.06 5.62 23.21
N GLY A 589 -2.39 6.37 24.25
CA GLY A 589 -3.60 7.20 24.33
C GLY A 589 -3.49 8.54 23.58
N TYR A 590 -2.38 8.83 22.90
CA TYR A 590 -2.28 9.94 21.94
C TYR A 590 -3.28 9.78 20.81
N LEU A 591 -4.01 10.84 20.49
CA LEU A 591 -5.08 10.83 19.51
C LEU A 591 -4.53 11.20 18.11
N THR A 592 -4.30 10.19 17.28
CA THR A 592 -3.63 10.36 15.97
C THR A 592 -4.52 10.95 14.87
N HIS A 593 -5.84 10.91 15.03
CA HIS A 593 -6.83 11.45 14.08
C HIS A 593 -7.80 12.41 14.75
N ALA A 594 -7.40 13.00 15.89
CA ALA A 594 -8.23 13.98 16.55
C ALA A 594 -8.23 15.30 15.79
N THR A 595 -9.40 15.92 15.75
CA THR A 595 -9.59 17.27 15.23
C THR A 595 -10.11 18.18 16.33
N HIS A 596 -9.73 19.46 16.27
CA HIS A 596 -10.29 20.50 17.14
C HIS A 596 -11.61 21.09 16.60
N HIS A 597 -12.16 20.54 15.51
CA HIS A 597 -13.43 20.99 14.92
C HIS A 597 -14.66 20.22 15.43
N ASP A 598 -14.48 19.11 16.15
CA ASP A 598 -15.57 18.29 16.67
C ASP A 598 -15.68 18.41 18.20
N PRO A 599 -16.59 19.28 18.70
CA PRO A 599 -16.78 19.49 20.14
C PRO A 599 -17.42 18.30 20.86
N ALA A 600 -18.17 17.46 20.14
CA ALA A 600 -18.83 16.31 20.76
C ALA A 600 -17.83 15.19 21.04
N LYS A 601 -16.92 14.93 20.12
CA LYS A 601 -15.94 13.85 20.21
C LYS A 601 -14.66 14.28 20.96
N TYR A 602 -14.25 15.53 20.77
CA TYR A 602 -12.98 16.04 21.32
C TYR A 602 -13.17 17.40 22.02
N PRO A 603 -14.01 17.51 23.10
CA PRO A 603 -14.35 18.78 23.72
C PRO A 603 -13.12 19.56 24.23
N TRP A 604 -12.14 18.86 24.84
CA TRP A 604 -10.93 19.51 25.35
C TRP A 604 -10.06 20.13 24.24
N LEU A 605 -9.93 19.48 23.09
CA LEU A 605 -9.19 20.02 21.96
C LEU A 605 -9.92 21.21 21.35
N PHE A 606 -11.23 21.12 21.21
CA PHE A 606 -12.08 22.20 20.69
C PHE A 606 -11.95 23.45 21.57
N TRP A 607 -12.19 23.34 22.89
CA TRP A 607 -12.13 24.49 23.76
C TRP A 607 -10.72 25.07 23.92
N THR A 608 -9.69 24.22 23.93
CA THR A 608 -8.30 24.68 23.94
C THR A 608 -7.99 25.50 22.70
N PHE A 609 -8.33 25.01 21.51
CA PHE A 609 -8.08 25.71 20.25
C PHE A 609 -8.84 27.05 20.21
N TRP A 610 -10.14 27.07 20.52
CA TRP A 610 -10.92 28.30 20.51
C TRP A 610 -10.51 29.27 21.61
N GLY A 611 -10.09 28.79 22.74
CA GLY A 611 -9.48 29.61 23.81
C GLY A 611 -8.18 30.28 23.35
N MET A 612 -7.28 29.52 22.70
CA MET A 612 -6.06 30.10 22.15
C MET A 612 -6.32 31.07 20.99
N THR A 613 -7.28 30.72 20.12
CA THR A 613 -7.74 31.63 19.05
C THR A 613 -8.33 32.94 19.58
N ALA A 614 -9.17 32.86 20.61
CA ALA A 614 -9.72 34.06 21.27
C ALA A 614 -8.62 34.90 21.92
N LEU A 615 -7.64 34.27 22.58
CA LEU A 615 -6.47 34.95 23.14
C LEU A 615 -5.65 35.68 22.05
N LEU A 616 -5.40 34.98 20.93
CA LEU A 616 -4.72 35.56 19.78
C LEU A 616 -5.46 36.78 19.24
N ILE A 617 -6.74 36.64 18.89
CA ILE A 617 -7.57 37.72 18.32
C ILE A 617 -7.70 38.86 19.34
N GLY A 618 -7.97 38.57 20.61
CA GLY A 618 -8.11 39.56 21.69
C GLY A 618 -6.82 40.36 21.85
N THR A 619 -5.68 39.73 21.93
CA THR A 619 -4.37 40.37 22.07
C THR A 619 -4.09 41.33 20.90
N PHE A 620 -4.27 40.86 19.66
CA PHE A 620 -4.01 41.73 18.48
C PHE A 620 -5.06 42.85 18.33
N THR A 621 -6.31 42.58 18.70
CA THR A 621 -7.36 43.62 18.67
C THR A 621 -7.06 44.74 19.66
N VAL A 622 -6.74 44.40 20.91
CA VAL A 622 -6.42 45.39 21.95
C VAL A 622 -5.11 46.14 21.60
N SER A 623 -4.07 45.38 21.25
CA SER A 623 -2.76 46.01 20.91
C SER A 623 -2.84 46.81 19.62
N GLY A 624 -3.59 46.36 18.63
CA GLY A 624 -3.81 47.08 17.38
C GLY A 624 -4.57 48.39 17.61
N ALA A 625 -5.66 48.35 18.38
CA ALA A 625 -6.41 49.56 18.76
C ALA A 625 -5.55 50.56 19.52
N HIS A 626 -4.75 50.07 20.49
CA HIS A 626 -3.80 50.89 21.24
C HIS A 626 -2.78 51.56 20.29
N THR A 627 -2.18 50.79 19.39
CA THR A 627 -1.19 51.28 18.42
C THR A 627 -1.80 52.31 17.48
N LEU A 628 -3.00 52.07 16.97
CA LEU A 628 -3.71 52.99 16.06
C LEU A 628 -4.06 54.33 16.76
N MET A 629 -4.47 54.26 18.03
CA MET A 629 -4.75 55.46 18.83
C MET A 629 -3.46 56.24 19.14
N TRP A 630 -2.32 55.56 19.32
CA TRP A 630 -1.03 56.20 19.60
C TRP A 630 -0.42 56.84 18.39
N LEU A 631 -0.57 56.27 17.19
CA LEU A 631 0.11 56.66 15.97
C LEU A 631 0.01 58.16 15.61
N PRO A 632 -1.17 58.84 15.73
CA PRO A 632 -1.28 60.29 15.47
C PRO A 632 -0.42 61.09 16.42
N ARG A 633 -0.38 60.73 17.71
CA ARG A 633 0.44 61.43 18.71
C ARG A 633 1.93 61.20 18.47
N ALA A 634 2.34 60.01 18.09
CA ALA A 634 3.73 59.66 17.72
C ALA A 634 4.20 60.50 16.52
N LEU A 635 3.37 60.66 15.49
CA LEU A 635 3.68 61.51 14.33
C LEU A 635 3.78 63.00 14.71
N GLN A 636 2.93 63.44 15.62
CA GLN A 636 3.01 64.83 16.14
C GLN A 636 4.30 65.06 16.92
N MET A 637 4.66 64.13 17.82
CA MET A 637 5.90 64.18 18.59
C MET A 637 7.13 64.16 17.68
N ARG A 638 7.15 63.34 16.63
CA ARG A 638 8.25 63.31 15.66
C ARG A 638 8.50 64.66 14.99
N LYS A 639 7.43 65.40 14.67
CA LYS A 639 7.54 66.77 14.07
C LYS A 639 8.18 67.74 15.05
N GLN A 640 7.84 67.66 16.34
CA GLN A 640 8.44 68.49 17.40
C GLN A 640 9.92 68.22 17.62
N HIS A 641 10.35 66.96 17.59
CA HIS A 641 11.74 66.55 17.82
C HIS A 641 12.70 66.85 16.63
N ALA A 642 12.19 66.92 15.41
CA ALA A 642 13.02 67.21 14.24
C ALA A 642 13.68 68.64 14.37
N SER A 643 13.15 69.52 15.24
CA SER A 643 13.70 70.81 15.52
C SER A 643 14.77 70.87 16.63
N GLU A 644 14.90 69.81 17.48
CA GLU A 644 15.75 69.81 18.68
C GLU A 644 17.08 69.00 18.52
N GLN A 645 17.34 68.32 17.38
CA GLN A 645 18.50 67.47 17.16
C GLN A 645 19.82 68.13 16.88
N ALA A 646 20.15 69.28 17.49
CA ALA A 646 21.34 70.10 17.20
C ALA A 646 22.50 69.92 18.18
N GLU A 647 22.44 69.08 19.23
CA GLU A 647 23.57 68.91 20.22
C GLU A 647 24.07 67.47 20.28
N THR A 648 25.21 67.19 19.58
CA THR A 648 25.74 65.83 19.33
C THR A 648 26.79 65.36 20.34
N HIS A 649 27.01 65.97 21.48
CA HIS A 649 28.07 65.61 22.42
C HIS A 649 27.62 65.53 23.91
N ALA A 650 26.33 65.32 24.17
CA ALA A 650 25.87 65.17 25.57
C ALA A 650 26.23 63.80 26.15
N MET A 651 26.63 63.77 27.41
CA MET A 651 26.81 62.49 28.16
C MET A 651 25.56 61.65 28.17
N GLU A 652 25.71 60.34 28.19
CA GLU A 652 24.61 59.39 28.21
C GLU A 652 24.46 58.75 29.59
N TYR A 653 23.24 58.41 29.98
CA TYR A 653 22.96 57.66 31.22
C TYR A 653 23.01 56.17 30.97
N GLU A 654 23.84 55.40 31.72
CA GLU A 654 23.88 53.91 31.64
C GLU A 654 22.64 53.33 32.31
N ARG A 655 21.69 52.93 31.50
CA ARG A 655 20.39 52.42 31.94
C ARG A 655 20.40 50.88 32.13
N PHE A 656 21.14 50.15 31.28
CA PHE A 656 21.20 48.68 31.25
C PHE A 656 22.62 48.15 31.47
N SER A 657 22.77 47.23 32.43
CA SER A 657 24.03 46.52 32.65
C SER A 657 24.48 45.67 31.45
N ARG A 658 25.76 45.34 31.40
CA ARG A 658 26.32 44.46 30.40
C ARG A 658 25.60 43.09 30.35
N LEU A 659 25.26 42.54 31.53
CA LEU A 659 24.52 41.27 31.61
C LEU A 659 23.15 41.35 30.91
N ASN A 660 22.37 42.40 31.21
CA ASN A 660 21.05 42.63 30.62
C ASN A 660 21.10 42.69 29.09
N ARG A 661 22.11 43.39 28.54
CA ARG A 661 22.31 43.49 27.09
C ARG A 661 22.67 42.17 26.44
N ILE A 662 23.56 41.37 27.04
CA ILE A 662 23.94 40.04 26.57
C ILE A 662 22.74 39.11 26.61
N LEU A 663 21.97 39.08 27.70
CA LEU A 663 20.78 38.25 27.82
C LEU A 663 19.74 38.66 26.77
N HIS A 664 19.55 39.93 26.46
CA HIS A 664 18.63 40.40 25.46
C HIS A 664 19.06 40.00 24.02
N VAL A 665 20.36 40.13 23.70
CA VAL A 665 20.87 39.70 22.37
C VAL A 665 20.72 38.17 22.21
N LEU A 666 21.07 37.39 23.26
CA LEU A 666 20.86 35.96 23.23
C LEU A 666 19.36 35.57 23.10
N MET A 667 18.48 36.37 23.75
CA MET A 667 17.03 36.19 23.62
C MET A 667 16.53 36.41 22.21
N ILE A 668 17.02 37.51 21.54
CA ILE A 668 16.69 37.80 20.13
C ILE A 668 17.10 36.62 19.24
N VAL A 669 18.34 36.16 19.35
CA VAL A 669 18.89 35.08 18.49
C VAL A 669 18.15 33.77 18.74
N SER A 670 17.94 33.41 20.01
CA SER A 670 17.22 32.17 20.35
C SER A 670 15.74 32.24 19.95
N PHE A 671 15.08 33.39 20.16
CA PHE A 671 13.67 33.56 19.79
C PHE A 671 13.47 33.50 18.26
N ILE A 672 14.30 34.19 17.47
CA ILE A 672 14.24 34.10 16.01
C ILE A 672 14.49 32.68 15.53
N SER A 673 15.47 31.99 16.12
CA SER A 673 15.73 30.58 15.78
C SER A 673 14.54 29.66 16.10
N LEU A 674 13.90 29.86 17.26
CA LEU A 674 12.68 29.14 17.66
C LEU A 674 11.50 29.44 16.73
N ALA A 675 11.29 30.72 16.39
CA ALA A 675 10.23 31.14 15.48
C ALA A 675 10.42 30.55 14.09
N LEU A 676 11.61 30.69 13.49
CA LEU A 676 11.92 30.15 12.16
C LEU A 676 11.67 28.65 12.09
N THR A 677 12.21 27.88 13.05
CA THR A 677 12.10 26.42 13.07
C THR A 677 10.68 25.95 13.44
N GLY A 678 10.02 26.61 14.39
CA GLY A 678 8.67 26.29 14.82
C GLY A 678 7.59 26.59 13.76
N MET A 679 7.71 27.75 13.10
CA MET A 679 6.75 28.14 12.07
C MET A 679 6.86 27.28 10.81
N THR A 680 8.05 26.74 10.46
CA THR A 680 8.16 25.76 9.39
C THR A 680 7.34 24.51 9.68
N LEU A 681 7.32 24.01 10.90
CA LEU A 681 6.53 22.86 11.29
C LEU A 681 5.04 23.19 11.37
N LYS A 682 4.67 24.35 11.92
CA LYS A 682 3.25 24.77 12.01
C LYS A 682 2.61 24.91 10.62
N PHE A 683 3.35 25.51 9.67
CA PHE A 683 2.87 25.77 8.31
C PHE A 683 3.48 24.82 7.27
N SER A 684 3.77 23.57 7.65
CA SER A 684 4.42 22.54 6.82
C SER A 684 3.76 22.32 5.45
N TYR A 685 2.48 22.63 5.32
CA TYR A 685 1.70 22.53 4.07
C TYR A 685 2.05 23.62 3.04
N THR A 686 2.85 24.65 3.43
CA THR A 686 3.22 25.74 2.53
C THR A 686 4.55 25.48 1.82
N ARG A 687 4.71 26.06 0.62
CA ARG A 687 5.96 25.96 -0.14
C ARG A 687 7.13 26.66 0.55
N TRP A 688 6.88 27.82 1.18
CA TRP A 688 7.93 28.54 1.89
C TRP A 688 8.47 27.78 3.10
N ALA A 689 7.60 27.09 3.86
CA ALA A 689 8.02 26.27 4.99
C ALA A 689 8.91 25.11 4.54
N SER A 690 8.55 24.42 3.44
CA SER A 690 9.39 23.38 2.87
C SER A 690 10.72 23.92 2.34
N ALA A 691 10.74 25.11 1.73
CA ALA A 691 11.97 25.76 1.26
C ALA A 691 12.89 26.15 2.44
N LEU A 692 12.31 26.76 3.48
CA LEU A 692 13.04 27.16 4.68
C LEU A 692 13.56 25.93 5.46
N SER A 693 12.76 24.87 5.57
CA SER A 693 13.23 23.61 6.18
C SER A 693 14.46 23.05 5.45
N ARG A 694 14.46 23.06 4.11
CA ARG A 694 15.63 22.63 3.31
C ARG A 694 16.85 23.54 3.51
N LEU A 695 16.63 24.87 3.58
CA LEU A 695 17.70 25.84 3.85
C LEU A 695 18.35 25.60 5.23
N LEU A 696 17.55 25.21 6.22
CA LEU A 696 18.01 24.86 7.57
C LEU A 696 18.66 23.47 7.66
N GLY A 697 18.85 22.77 6.55
CA GLY A 697 19.45 21.43 6.51
C GLY A 697 18.46 20.29 6.72
N GLY A 698 17.17 20.53 6.47
CA GLY A 698 16.08 19.56 6.62
C GLY A 698 15.45 19.57 8.01
N TYR A 699 14.40 18.77 8.14
CA TYR A 699 13.60 18.70 9.37
C TYR A 699 14.42 18.32 10.63
N GLU A 700 15.33 17.34 10.53
CA GLU A 700 16.13 16.89 11.70
C GLU A 700 17.02 18.02 12.22
N THR A 701 17.75 18.70 11.32
CA THR A 701 18.63 19.82 11.66
C THR A 701 17.82 20.99 12.26
N ALA A 702 16.68 21.33 11.66
CA ALA A 702 15.78 22.33 12.22
C ALA A 702 15.31 21.95 13.63
N GLY A 703 15.04 20.67 13.89
CA GLY A 703 14.69 20.15 15.20
C GLY A 703 15.83 20.28 16.24
N TYR A 704 17.08 20.07 15.83
CA TYR A 704 18.24 20.29 16.72
C TYR A 704 18.42 21.78 17.03
N ILE A 705 18.33 22.67 16.02
CA ILE A 705 18.38 24.12 16.19
C ILE A 705 17.29 24.56 17.17
N HIS A 706 16.05 24.06 17.00
CA HIS A 706 14.91 24.39 17.87
C HIS A 706 15.20 24.04 19.34
N ARG A 707 15.65 22.81 19.61
CA ARG A 707 15.95 22.33 20.96
C ARG A 707 17.13 23.08 21.59
N PHE A 708 18.18 23.35 20.81
CA PHE A 708 19.33 24.12 21.26
C PHE A 708 18.93 25.55 21.63
N ALA A 709 18.17 26.23 20.78
CA ALA A 709 17.65 27.56 21.04
C ALA A 709 16.70 27.58 22.26
N ALA A 710 15.87 26.53 22.45
CA ALA A 710 15.04 26.37 23.64
C ALA A 710 15.87 26.21 24.92
N ALA A 711 16.96 25.45 24.88
CA ALA A 711 17.88 25.32 26.03
C ALA A 711 18.54 26.65 26.38
N ILE A 712 18.95 27.46 25.35
CA ILE A 712 19.47 28.80 25.58
C ILE A 712 18.40 29.68 26.23
N MET A 713 17.16 29.67 25.72
CA MET A 713 16.07 30.48 26.27
C MET A 713 15.76 30.13 27.72
N ILE A 714 15.75 28.84 28.07
CA ILE A 714 15.60 28.38 29.48
C ILE A 714 16.78 28.84 30.33
N GLY A 715 18.00 28.79 29.77
CA GLY A 715 19.20 29.28 30.42
C GLY A 715 19.15 30.78 30.71
N ILE A 716 18.70 31.60 29.74
CA ILE A 716 18.49 33.06 29.89
C ILE A 716 17.49 33.31 31.02
N PHE A 717 16.37 32.59 31.03
CA PHE A 717 15.37 32.73 32.10
C PHE A 717 15.95 32.40 33.48
N GLY A 718 16.71 31.30 33.59
CA GLY A 718 17.40 30.91 34.81
C GLY A 718 18.42 31.99 35.27
N ALA A 719 19.21 32.52 34.32
CA ALA A 719 20.17 33.57 34.61
C ALA A 719 19.51 34.87 35.08
N HIS A 720 18.34 35.21 34.45
CA HIS A 720 17.56 36.38 34.84
C HIS A 720 16.99 36.20 36.28
N ILE A 721 16.40 35.06 36.60
CA ILE A 721 15.91 34.76 37.95
C ILE A 721 17.06 34.86 38.99
N TYR A 722 18.21 34.25 38.64
CA TYR A 722 19.40 34.35 39.48
C TYR A 722 19.82 35.79 39.71
N ASP A 723 19.87 36.63 38.68
CA ASP A 723 20.21 38.07 38.79
C ASP A 723 19.23 38.84 39.69
N VAL A 724 17.92 38.58 39.54
CA VAL A 724 16.89 39.18 40.45
C VAL A 724 17.09 38.76 41.89
N VAL A 725 17.36 37.46 42.17
CA VAL A 725 17.62 36.96 43.51
C VAL A 725 18.94 37.54 44.07
N HIS A 726 19.97 37.62 43.21
CA HIS A 726 21.27 38.18 43.61
C HIS A 726 21.17 39.68 44.00
N ARG A 727 20.54 40.47 43.16
CA ARG A 727 20.31 41.92 43.45
C ARG A 727 19.46 42.13 44.68
N LYS A 728 18.39 41.33 44.90
CA LYS A 728 17.62 41.39 46.11
C LYS A 728 18.46 41.10 47.33
N ARG A 729 19.35 40.11 47.27
CA ARG A 729 20.24 39.77 48.39
C ARG A 729 21.26 40.89 48.63
N ALA A 730 21.87 41.42 47.56
CA ALA A 730 22.82 42.51 47.64
C ALA A 730 22.22 43.78 48.23
N ALA A 731 21.02 44.14 47.84
CA ALA A 731 20.27 45.28 48.36
C ALA A 731 19.63 45.03 49.73
N ARG A 732 19.74 43.83 50.32
CA ARG A 732 19.04 43.42 51.53
C ARG A 732 17.55 43.70 51.53
N ALA A 733 16.92 43.76 50.31
CA ALA A 733 15.53 44.08 50.11
C ALA A 733 14.61 42.91 50.46
N THR A 734 13.39 43.18 50.85
CA THR A 734 12.33 42.17 51.01
C THR A 734 11.77 41.74 49.65
N TRP A 735 11.11 40.58 49.55
CA TRP A 735 10.43 40.18 48.34
C TRP A 735 9.32 41.17 47.94
N LYS A 736 8.66 41.78 48.94
CA LYS A 736 7.65 42.81 48.69
C LYS A 736 8.24 44.03 48.00
N GLU A 737 9.37 44.55 48.46
CA GLU A 737 10.07 45.68 47.87
C GLU A 737 10.61 45.35 46.46
N THR A 738 11.12 44.11 46.27
CA THR A 738 11.67 43.67 45.00
C THR A 738 10.57 43.53 43.92
N LEU A 739 9.41 42.94 44.30
CA LEU A 739 8.33 42.62 43.39
C LEU A 739 7.26 43.72 43.23
N LEU A 740 7.09 44.59 44.22
CA LEU A 740 6.05 45.65 44.25
C LEU A 740 6.64 47.07 44.45
N GLY A 741 7.92 47.22 44.49
CA GLY A 741 8.61 48.50 44.63
C GLY A 741 8.50 49.37 43.35
N PRO A 742 8.96 50.65 43.41
CA PRO A 742 8.82 51.60 42.31
C PRO A 742 9.56 51.18 41.03
N ASN A 743 10.63 50.41 41.16
CA ASN A 743 11.45 49.93 40.02
C ASN A 743 11.05 48.48 39.56
N THR A 744 9.90 47.97 40.01
CA THR A 744 9.43 46.63 39.59
C THR A 744 9.06 46.56 38.13
N MET A 745 9.36 45.39 37.52
CA MET A 745 8.85 45.02 36.20
C MET A 745 7.44 44.36 36.21
N LEU A 746 6.92 44.10 37.43
CA LEU A 746 5.54 43.54 37.54
C LEU A 746 4.51 44.68 37.45
N PRO A 747 3.32 44.42 36.89
CA PRO A 747 2.25 45.40 36.83
C PRO A 747 1.80 45.86 38.20
N THR A 748 1.60 47.16 38.40
CA THR A 748 1.14 47.82 39.62
C THR A 748 -0.15 48.62 39.36
N ARG A 749 -0.74 49.19 40.40
CA ARG A 749 -1.92 50.08 40.23
C ARG A 749 -1.57 51.35 39.42
N LYS A 750 -0.32 51.84 39.52
CA LYS A 750 0.15 52.98 38.71
C LYS A 750 0.07 52.66 37.19
N ASP A 751 0.44 51.44 36.79
CA ASP A 751 0.40 51.06 35.36
C ASP A 751 -0.99 51.09 34.78
N LEU A 752 -2.03 50.74 35.56
CA LEU A 752 -3.42 50.88 35.14
C LEU A 752 -3.82 52.37 35.02
N SER A 753 -3.37 53.21 35.96
CA SER A 753 -3.55 54.68 35.90
C SER A 753 -2.89 55.28 34.66
N ASP A 754 -1.60 54.87 34.42
CA ASP A 754 -0.84 55.35 33.25
C ASP A 754 -1.43 54.83 31.91
N PHE A 755 -1.95 53.61 31.87
CA PHE A 755 -2.70 53.14 30.72
C PHE A 755 -3.95 53.96 30.44
N ILE A 756 -4.80 54.19 31.42
CA ILE A 756 -6.01 55.02 31.28
C ILE A 756 -5.62 56.43 30.91
N GLY A 757 -4.57 57.00 31.56
CA GLY A 757 -4.04 58.32 31.25
C GLY A 757 -3.55 58.43 29.81
N SER A 758 -2.86 57.41 29.31
CA SER A 758 -2.39 57.33 27.93
C SER A 758 -3.55 57.28 26.91
N ILE A 759 -4.62 56.52 27.20
CA ILE A 759 -5.83 56.51 26.34
C ILE A 759 -6.47 57.90 26.32
N LYS A 760 -6.61 58.58 27.47
CA LYS A 760 -7.10 59.96 27.51
C LYS A 760 -6.24 60.90 26.71
N TRP A 761 -4.91 60.78 26.82
CA TRP A 761 -3.98 61.62 26.05
C TRP A 761 -4.04 61.33 24.56
N PHE A 762 -4.14 60.06 24.12
CA PHE A 762 -4.34 59.70 22.71
C PHE A 762 -5.56 60.39 22.12
N LEU A 763 -6.65 60.40 22.86
CA LEU A 763 -7.94 60.98 22.46
C LEU A 763 -8.02 62.52 22.66
N GLY A 764 -7.00 63.18 23.25
CA GLY A 764 -6.96 64.62 23.47
C GLY A 764 -7.63 65.12 24.76
N PHE A 765 -8.03 64.24 25.69
CA PHE A 765 -8.72 64.57 26.88
C PHE A 765 -7.85 64.74 28.14
N GLY A 766 -6.52 64.76 27.97
CA GLY A 766 -5.60 64.93 29.08
C GLY A 766 -4.10 65.06 28.68
N PRO A 767 -3.22 65.41 29.63
CA PRO A 767 -1.81 65.50 29.39
C PRO A 767 -1.19 64.07 29.22
N ARG A 768 0.05 63.99 28.69
CA ARG A 768 0.81 62.74 28.64
C ARG A 768 1.14 62.33 30.10
N PRO A 769 0.93 61.03 30.46
CA PRO A 769 1.36 60.55 31.78
C PRO A 769 2.87 60.70 32.00
N GLN A 770 3.23 60.92 33.22
CA GLN A 770 4.63 60.90 33.63
C GLN A 770 5.06 59.48 33.96
N TYR A 771 5.99 58.91 33.19
CA TYR A 771 6.42 57.55 33.35
C TYR A 771 7.65 57.47 34.24
N GLY A 772 7.67 56.48 35.12
CA GLY A 772 8.83 56.09 35.85
C GLY A 772 9.82 55.24 35.05
N ARG A 773 10.69 54.49 35.76
CA ARG A 773 11.69 53.62 35.10
C ARG A 773 11.14 52.71 34.00
N TRP A 774 10.02 52.10 34.31
CA TRP A 774 9.32 51.20 33.38
C TRP A 774 7.92 51.69 33.06
N THR A 775 7.59 51.73 31.77
CA THR A 775 6.23 52.03 31.31
C THR A 775 5.34 50.79 31.36
N TYR A 776 3.99 50.97 31.38
CA TYR A 776 3.06 49.87 31.41
C TYR A 776 3.21 48.90 30.24
N TRP A 777 3.58 49.38 29.02
CA TRP A 777 3.80 48.49 27.88
C TRP A 777 5.12 47.71 27.97
N GLU A 778 6.21 48.29 28.54
CA GLU A 778 7.46 47.57 28.83
C GLU A 778 7.23 46.48 29.89
N LYS A 779 6.40 46.74 30.87
CA LYS A 779 6.00 45.71 31.88
C LYS A 779 5.09 44.65 31.28
N PHE A 780 4.18 45.05 30.38
CA PHE A 780 3.35 44.08 29.66
C PHE A 780 4.20 43.15 28.79
N ASP A 781 5.15 43.69 28.00
CA ASP A 781 6.07 42.91 27.21
C ASP A 781 6.88 41.95 28.09
N TYR A 782 7.37 42.43 29.24
CA TYR A 782 8.10 41.59 30.17
C TYR A 782 7.23 40.49 30.77
N PHE A 783 6.01 40.77 31.17
CA PHE A 783 5.05 39.75 31.65
C PHE A 783 4.74 38.75 30.54
N ALA A 784 4.51 39.17 29.32
CA ALA A 784 4.24 38.31 28.18
C ALA A 784 5.40 37.35 27.91
N VAL A 785 6.66 37.78 28.05
CA VAL A 785 7.83 36.91 27.93
C VAL A 785 7.82 35.83 29.04
N PHE A 786 7.55 36.22 30.31
CA PHE A 786 7.46 35.22 31.40
C PHE A 786 6.33 34.21 31.17
N TRP A 787 5.14 34.71 30.81
CA TRP A 787 4.00 33.87 30.47
C TRP A 787 4.35 32.90 29.32
N GLY A 788 4.88 33.44 28.24
CA GLY A 788 5.27 32.66 27.07
C GLY A 788 6.31 31.59 27.39
N ILE A 789 7.40 31.94 28.12
CA ILE A 789 8.43 30.97 28.52
C ILE A 789 7.84 29.87 29.40
N PHE A 790 6.96 30.20 30.32
CA PHE A 790 6.31 29.21 31.18
C PHE A 790 5.39 28.28 30.37
N VAL A 791 4.49 28.82 29.55
CA VAL A 791 3.49 28.05 28.81
C VAL A 791 4.14 27.30 27.64
N ILE A 792 4.91 27.99 26.79
CA ILE A 792 5.59 27.37 25.63
C ILE A 792 6.67 26.40 26.13
N GLY A 793 7.42 26.78 27.15
CA GLY A 793 8.49 25.95 27.73
C GLY A 793 7.96 24.66 28.35
N SER A 794 6.93 24.72 29.22
CA SER A 794 6.35 23.53 29.85
C SER A 794 5.70 22.60 28.84
N THR A 795 4.92 23.13 27.89
CA THR A 795 4.32 22.33 26.81
C THR A 795 5.39 21.79 25.85
N GLY A 796 6.42 22.58 25.53
CA GLY A 796 7.56 22.14 24.72
C GLY A 796 8.36 21.01 25.38
N LEU A 797 8.62 21.08 26.69
CA LEU A 797 9.25 20.00 27.43
C LEU A 797 8.40 18.73 27.44
N ALA A 798 7.08 18.86 27.60
CA ALA A 798 6.15 17.72 27.52
C ALA A 798 6.17 17.05 26.13
N LEU A 799 6.28 17.81 25.05
CA LEU A 799 6.40 17.31 23.68
C LEU A 799 7.80 16.72 23.41
N TRP A 800 8.86 17.33 23.94
CA TRP A 800 10.23 16.83 23.76
C TRP A 800 10.46 15.50 24.49
N PHE A 801 10.00 15.40 25.74
CA PHE A 801 10.14 14.21 26.59
C PHE A 801 8.82 13.48 26.75
N SER A 802 8.08 13.31 25.65
CA SER A 802 6.74 12.75 25.63
C SER A 802 6.63 11.37 26.28
N GLU A 803 7.62 10.49 26.09
CA GLU A 803 7.67 9.18 26.73
C GLU A 803 7.84 9.28 28.27
N PHE A 804 8.56 10.27 28.77
CA PHE A 804 8.72 10.52 30.21
C PHE A 804 7.42 11.05 30.82
N PHE A 805 6.86 12.10 30.23
CA PHE A 805 5.65 12.74 30.78
C PHE A 805 4.42 11.82 30.74
N THR A 806 4.31 10.98 29.73
CA THR A 806 3.20 10.02 29.64
C THR A 806 3.32 8.81 30.57
N ARG A 807 4.38 8.71 31.37
CA ARG A 807 4.37 7.82 32.54
C ARG A 807 3.36 8.26 33.59
N PHE A 808 3.11 9.56 33.70
CA PHE A 808 2.26 10.18 34.71
C PHE A 808 0.97 10.73 34.10
N LEU A 809 1.03 11.31 32.89
CA LEU A 809 -0.04 11.99 32.20
C LEU A 809 -0.65 11.13 31.08
N PRO A 810 -1.94 11.27 30.77
CA PRO A 810 -2.54 10.58 29.62
C PRO A 810 -1.98 11.13 28.30
N GLY A 811 -1.81 10.26 27.29
CA GLY A 811 -1.28 10.62 25.97
C GLY A 811 -2.10 11.71 25.24
N SER A 812 -3.41 11.80 25.50
CA SER A 812 -4.25 12.87 24.95
C SER A 812 -3.85 14.28 25.37
N LEU A 813 -3.14 14.43 26.51
CA LEU A 813 -2.58 15.72 26.91
C LEU A 813 -1.49 16.21 25.96
N LEU A 814 -0.80 15.33 25.24
CA LEU A 814 0.16 15.75 24.22
C LEU A 814 -0.54 16.44 23.04
N ASN A 815 -1.79 16.07 22.74
CA ASN A 815 -2.58 16.77 21.73
C ASN A 815 -2.93 18.19 22.20
N VAL A 816 -3.34 18.36 23.45
CA VAL A 816 -3.60 19.66 24.06
C VAL A 816 -2.29 20.49 24.10
N ALA A 817 -1.18 19.90 24.56
CA ALA A 817 0.11 20.55 24.59
C ALA A 817 0.56 21.00 23.19
N THR A 818 0.27 20.23 22.16
CA THR A 818 0.60 20.60 20.75
C THR A 818 -0.17 21.85 20.33
N ILE A 819 -1.47 21.95 20.64
CA ILE A 819 -2.29 23.14 20.35
C ILE A 819 -1.73 24.34 21.11
N ILE A 820 -1.60 24.25 22.42
CA ILE A 820 -1.12 25.36 23.24
C ILE A 820 0.27 25.82 22.79
N HIS A 821 1.22 24.89 22.63
CA HIS A 821 2.60 25.19 22.22
C HIS A 821 2.64 25.92 20.87
N SER A 822 1.88 25.42 19.88
CA SER A 822 1.91 25.97 18.53
C SER A 822 1.18 27.31 18.42
N ASP A 823 0.07 27.48 19.13
CA ASP A 823 -0.76 28.69 19.04
C ASP A 823 -0.22 29.80 19.93
N GLU A 824 0.33 29.46 21.09
CA GLU A 824 1.08 30.44 21.92
C GLU A 824 2.36 30.89 21.21
N ALA A 825 3.09 29.97 20.55
CA ALA A 825 4.26 30.34 19.73
C ALA A 825 3.87 31.24 18.54
N LEU A 826 2.69 31.03 17.95
CA LEU A 826 2.15 31.90 16.90
C LEU A 826 1.82 33.29 17.47
N LEU A 827 1.15 33.34 18.63
CA LEU A 827 0.84 34.59 19.34
C LEU A 827 2.12 35.34 19.70
N ALA A 828 3.09 34.67 20.33
CA ALA A 828 4.35 35.27 20.71
C ALA A 828 5.14 35.80 19.49
N THR A 829 5.20 35.00 18.40
CA THR A 829 5.88 35.38 17.16
C THR A 829 5.21 36.62 16.56
N GLY A 830 3.89 36.60 16.41
CA GLY A 830 3.14 37.75 15.88
C GLY A 830 3.27 38.96 16.78
N PHE A 831 3.11 38.83 18.08
CA PHE A 831 3.19 39.94 19.03
C PHE A 831 4.58 40.60 19.02
N ILE A 832 5.64 39.83 19.13
CA ILE A 832 7.01 40.37 19.16
C ILE A 832 7.35 41.06 17.83
N PHE A 833 7.07 40.46 16.70
CA PHE A 833 7.44 41.06 15.40
C PHE A 833 6.49 42.15 14.91
N THR A 834 5.39 42.43 15.61
CA THR A 834 4.51 43.58 15.31
C THR A 834 4.43 44.52 16.48
N VAL A 835 3.79 44.18 17.59
CA VAL A 835 3.48 45.08 18.72
C VAL A 835 4.76 45.50 19.44
N HIS A 836 5.62 44.54 19.84
CA HIS A 836 6.89 44.90 20.48
C HIS A 836 7.81 45.67 19.52
N PHE A 837 7.92 45.31 18.25
CA PHE A 837 8.70 46.05 17.26
C PHE A 837 8.16 47.46 17.06
N PHE A 838 6.84 47.65 17.03
CA PHE A 838 6.26 48.97 16.99
C PHE A 838 6.65 49.75 18.25
N ASN A 839 6.39 49.21 19.43
CA ASN A 839 6.65 49.90 20.70
C ASN A 839 8.09 50.27 20.92
N THR A 840 9.04 49.50 20.38
CA THR A 840 10.47 49.73 20.58
C THR A 840 11.16 50.39 19.42
N HIS A 841 10.84 50.09 18.17
CA HIS A 841 11.62 50.47 17.01
C HIS A 841 10.87 51.25 15.94
N LEU A 842 9.59 50.94 15.72
CA LEU A 842 8.84 51.48 14.58
C LEU A 842 7.99 52.70 14.91
N ARG A 843 7.93 53.12 16.19
CA ARG A 843 7.25 54.34 16.56
C ARG A 843 7.89 55.51 15.84
N PRO A 844 7.13 56.46 15.26
CA PRO A 844 7.66 57.56 14.50
C PRO A 844 8.69 58.40 15.23
N GLU A 845 8.55 58.62 16.56
CA GLU A 845 9.49 59.39 17.37
C GLU A 845 10.79 58.66 17.72
N LYS A 846 10.82 57.32 17.58
CA LYS A 846 12.01 56.46 17.78
C LYS A 846 12.67 56.02 16.47
N PHE A 847 11.99 56.29 15.35
CA PHE A 847 12.50 55.89 14.05
C PHE A 847 13.80 56.64 13.69
N PRO A 848 14.83 56.02 13.12
CA PRO A 848 14.81 54.72 12.47
C PRO A 848 14.92 53.53 13.43
N MET A 849 15.36 53.67 14.68
CA MET A 849 15.45 52.55 15.64
C MET A 849 15.91 53.05 17.02
N ASP A 850 15.28 52.58 18.08
CA ASP A 850 15.81 52.70 19.45
C ASP A 850 16.91 51.67 19.68
N ILE A 851 18.12 52.14 20.03
CA ILE A 851 19.32 51.33 20.27
C ILE A 851 19.68 51.21 21.76
N VAL A 852 18.92 51.80 22.66
CA VAL A 852 19.17 51.83 24.10
C VAL A 852 19.32 50.46 24.70
N VAL A 853 18.50 49.52 24.28
CA VAL A 853 18.58 48.11 24.78
C VAL A 853 19.86 47.39 24.36
N PHE A 854 20.47 47.79 23.26
CA PHE A 854 21.74 47.21 22.77
C PHE A 854 22.97 47.93 23.35
N THR A 855 22.94 49.28 23.38
CA THR A 855 24.02 50.08 23.91
C THR A 855 24.05 50.12 25.44
N GLY A 856 22.89 49.96 26.05
CA GLY A 856 22.68 50.15 27.48
C GLY A 856 22.62 51.61 27.88
N ARG A 857 22.79 52.58 26.93
CA ARG A 857 22.98 54.01 27.17
C ARG A 857 21.86 54.81 26.55
N MET A 858 21.37 55.81 27.29
CA MET A 858 20.26 56.68 26.89
C MET A 858 20.73 58.15 26.99
N PRO A 859 20.54 59.00 25.99
CA PRO A 859 20.80 60.42 26.10
C PRO A 859 19.98 61.04 27.26
N ILE A 860 20.58 61.97 27.99
CA ILE A 860 19.97 62.60 29.17
C ILE A 860 18.65 63.33 28.80
N GLU A 861 18.62 64.01 27.68
CA GLU A 861 17.45 64.71 27.19
C GLU A 861 16.29 63.73 26.86
N GLU A 862 16.65 62.59 26.34
CA GLU A 862 15.70 61.52 26.08
C GLU A 862 15.14 60.92 27.41
N LEU A 863 16.02 60.71 28.41
CA LEU A 863 15.66 60.23 29.75
C LEU A 863 14.67 61.21 30.41
N LYS A 864 14.95 62.49 30.39
CA LYS A 864 14.12 63.54 30.95
C LYS A 864 12.74 63.62 30.32
N ARG A 865 12.69 63.49 28.98
CA ARG A 865 11.47 63.56 28.20
C ARG A 865 10.59 62.30 28.33
N ASP A 866 11.20 61.12 28.27
CA ASP A 866 10.46 59.88 28.15
C ASP A 866 10.23 59.20 29.50
N LYS A 867 11.06 59.53 30.50
CA LYS A 867 11.05 58.92 31.86
C LYS A 867 11.22 60.03 32.91
N PRO A 868 10.34 61.04 32.95
CA PRO A 868 10.53 62.24 33.85
C PRO A 868 10.62 61.86 35.32
N GLU A 869 9.81 60.95 35.84
CA GLU A 869 9.88 60.52 37.25
C GLU A 869 11.20 59.79 37.56
N GLU A 870 11.72 58.97 36.63
CA GLU A 870 13.03 58.35 36.82
C GLU A 870 14.13 59.38 36.86
N TYR A 871 14.11 60.34 35.95
CA TYR A 871 15.06 61.43 35.90
C TYR A 871 15.09 62.24 37.20
N GLU A 872 13.91 62.69 37.66
CA GLU A 872 13.78 63.44 38.92
C GLU A 872 14.28 62.65 40.14
N SER A 873 13.93 61.35 40.21
CA SER A 873 14.38 60.47 41.26
C SER A 873 15.92 60.29 41.27
N LEU A 874 16.54 60.18 40.11
CA LEU A 874 17.98 60.05 39.94
C LEU A 874 18.73 61.32 40.29
N VAL A 875 18.17 62.45 39.94
CA VAL A 875 18.71 63.79 40.35
C VAL A 875 18.60 63.97 41.89
N ALA A 876 17.42 63.68 42.45
CA ALA A 876 17.18 63.84 43.87
C ALA A 876 18.03 62.92 44.73
N SER A 877 18.38 61.74 44.28
CA SER A 877 19.25 60.76 44.93
C SER A 877 20.75 60.96 44.69
N GLY A 878 21.15 61.83 43.76
CA GLY A 878 22.56 61.99 43.35
C GLY A 878 23.15 60.79 42.60
N GLU A 879 22.30 59.88 42.13
CA GLU A 879 22.70 58.68 41.38
C GLU A 879 22.91 58.95 39.87
N LEU A 880 22.37 60.03 39.34
CA LEU A 880 22.50 60.37 37.92
C LEU A 880 23.97 60.51 37.53
N GLU A 881 24.74 61.27 38.28
CA GLU A 881 26.16 61.58 37.99
C GLU A 881 27.05 60.35 38.03
N LYS A 882 26.75 59.37 38.90
CA LYS A 882 27.49 58.09 39.03
C LYS A 882 27.37 57.18 37.78
N HIS A 883 26.32 57.36 36.98
CA HIS A 883 26.01 56.55 35.83
C HIS A 883 26.13 57.29 34.49
N LEU A 884 26.77 58.47 34.51
CA LEU A 884 27.08 59.18 33.26
C LEU A 884 28.27 58.55 32.54
N VAL A 885 28.09 58.30 31.25
CA VAL A 885 29.10 57.66 30.40
C VAL A 885 29.21 58.40 29.05
N GLU A 886 30.34 58.30 28.40
CA GLU A 886 30.55 58.82 27.07
C GLU A 886 29.78 58.01 26.02
N PRO A 887 29.28 58.61 24.92
CA PRO A 887 28.66 57.92 23.84
C PRO A 887 29.59 56.88 23.18
N TYR A 888 29.01 55.81 22.62
CA TYR A 888 29.80 54.86 21.86
C TYR A 888 30.32 55.43 20.55
N PRO A 889 31.51 54.98 20.08
CA PRO A 889 32.02 55.34 18.75
C PRO A 889 31.00 54.99 17.63
N PRO A 890 30.94 55.83 16.56
CA PRO A 890 29.96 55.66 15.49
C PRO A 890 30.01 54.28 14.82
N ILE A 891 31.18 53.62 14.77
CA ILE A 891 31.32 52.30 14.18
C ILE A 891 30.55 51.23 15.00
N VAL A 892 30.58 51.30 16.32
CA VAL A 892 29.87 50.40 17.22
C VAL A 892 28.36 50.58 17.03
N VAL A 893 27.90 51.81 17.00
CA VAL A 893 26.48 52.16 16.77
C VAL A 893 26.01 51.64 15.41
N ARG A 894 26.83 51.79 14.35
CA ARG A 894 26.51 51.27 13.02
C ARG A 894 26.37 49.74 13.01
N THR A 895 27.29 49.04 13.68
CA THR A 895 27.25 47.56 13.79
C THR A 895 26.01 47.09 14.55
N ILE A 896 25.66 47.75 15.66
CA ILE A 896 24.45 47.47 16.44
C ILE A 896 23.20 47.69 15.56
N ARG A 897 23.12 48.80 14.84
CA ARG A 897 22.01 49.12 13.95
C ARG A 897 21.88 48.06 12.84
N PHE A 898 22.99 47.60 12.24
CA PHE A 898 22.96 46.55 11.23
C PHE A 898 22.39 45.26 11.79
N PHE A 899 22.84 44.80 12.97
CA PHE A 899 22.31 43.61 13.64
C PHE A 899 20.80 43.75 13.91
N ALA A 900 20.40 44.87 14.48
CA ALA A 900 19.01 45.10 14.85
C ALA A 900 18.10 45.19 13.61
N TRP A 901 18.56 45.83 12.51
CA TRP A 901 17.82 45.85 11.25
C TRP A 901 17.71 44.46 10.63
N THR A 902 18.73 43.63 10.73
CA THR A 902 18.69 42.28 10.25
C THR A 902 17.63 41.47 11.01
N ALA A 903 17.62 41.56 12.34
CA ALA A 903 16.64 40.91 13.19
C ALA A 903 15.20 41.38 12.88
N LEU A 904 15.03 42.70 12.74
CA LEU A 904 13.73 43.30 12.38
C LEU A 904 13.24 42.81 11.02
N THR A 905 14.10 42.78 10.01
CA THR A 905 13.75 42.32 8.66
C THR A 905 13.32 40.86 8.66
N ILE A 906 14.06 39.97 9.33
CA ILE A 906 13.72 38.56 9.46
C ILE A 906 12.34 38.43 10.13
N GLY A 907 12.08 39.18 11.20
CA GLY A 907 10.80 39.14 11.90
C GLY A 907 9.61 39.58 11.03
N LEU A 908 9.77 40.68 10.31
CA LEU A 908 8.72 41.22 9.41
C LEU A 908 8.44 40.29 8.22
N LEU A 909 9.48 39.69 7.64
CA LEU A 909 9.32 38.69 6.59
C LEU A 909 8.57 37.44 7.12
N MET A 910 8.84 37.04 8.36
CA MET A 910 8.13 35.95 9.01
C MET A 910 6.65 36.27 9.20
N VAL A 911 6.31 37.48 9.64
CA VAL A 911 4.89 37.92 9.77
C VAL A 911 4.18 37.86 8.42
N VAL A 912 4.83 38.39 7.34
CA VAL A 912 4.24 38.30 6.00
C VAL A 912 4.02 36.86 5.57
N ALA A 913 4.99 35.98 5.82
CA ALA A 913 4.88 34.54 5.49
C ALA A 913 3.74 33.86 6.29
N ILE A 914 3.59 34.19 7.58
CA ILE A 914 2.51 33.71 8.43
C ILE A 914 1.15 34.19 7.93
N LEU A 915 1.00 35.48 7.63
CA LEU A 915 -0.25 36.03 7.12
C LEU A 915 -0.63 35.42 5.77
N TYR A 916 0.36 35.24 4.88
CA TYR A 916 0.14 34.52 3.63
C TYR A 916 -0.36 33.08 3.87
N ALA A 917 0.27 32.36 4.81
CA ALA A 917 -0.13 30.98 5.13
C ALA A 917 -1.55 30.92 5.69
N MET A 918 -1.92 31.84 6.58
CA MET A 918 -3.24 31.85 7.21
C MET A 918 -4.37 32.30 6.28
N LEU A 919 -4.12 33.27 5.39
CA LEU A 919 -5.16 33.87 4.56
C LEU A 919 -5.33 33.18 3.19
N PHE A 920 -4.25 32.68 2.60
CA PHE A 920 -4.23 32.22 1.21
C PHE A 920 -3.81 30.79 0.99
N ALA A 921 -3.13 30.16 1.94
CA ALA A 921 -2.59 28.80 1.76
C ALA A 921 -3.29 27.74 2.64
N TYR A 922 -4.13 28.16 3.57
CA TYR A 922 -4.93 27.21 4.39
C TYR A 922 -5.99 26.54 3.52
N ARG A 923 -6.01 25.20 3.49
CA ARG A 923 -6.97 24.38 2.75
C ARG A 923 -7.85 23.57 3.69
#